data_58ea3a7633dc253341c3940a6d962cdb
#
_entry.id   58ea3a7633dc253341c3940a6d962cdb
#
_cell.length_a   1.000
_cell.length_b   1.000
_cell.length_c   1.000
_cell.angle_alpha   90.00
_cell.angle_beta   90.00
_cell.angle_gamma   90.00
#
_symmetry.space_group_name_H-M   'P 1'
#
loop_
_entity.id
_entity.type
_entity.pdbx_description
1 polymer ?
#
loop_
_entity_poly.entity_id
_entity_poly.type
_entity_poly.pdbx_seq_one_letter_code
_entity_poly.pdbx_strand_id
1 'polypeptide(L)'
;ILLADEPTGGLETTTSVQIMELIKEIAGERLVIMVTHNPDLAYRYSTRIVKLQDGLVVSDSMPYSAQEEEAEVRASLANAEYNRMMEDIRTQSSPAPASGKKLKEDKERHSGMSLGTAIGLSGRNLLTKKGRTLITAIAGSIGIISVCLVLALSSGFNNYIAQTEEDMLSYYPVQVNETSIDLNSAMSSFMNGSMNMDLDKIEDKVYVNSFLSQLAQGMTTTNDFSEGNVAEIDGRQMTYLEYLEAMPQELYNAIQYSYGVNISANLFTDVQIGSGSTSEGATSSWHMSLESLREYYTYLLTYRAEEFSNLTQFVHYFTDVVSVMPGTDLSEDSYGEYVRSQYDVLEGTFPESEDEVVLVVGSSNDVLDLTLVQLGFMTEEEFLNLFISSEDGVEEGEEPASIPFDEIVGKEYTLYNNDAIFLRDTTGLTGYNYLYNGYSLLGEDGNPATITGEGRTITISGILRLKEGLTYGCLSDGLCITESLLLDYIRDNMQSAVVQELYDATDGTVIDTIVGELTIKSMFEDLGSAGGGSSSTDITDVIRSLTSKYSATSTTLTALIRELGGNDSPSGISVYAKDFTTKEDMLAYMDEWNTAVEAARSAYFDANGTYEGYDGPTEISYSDTVGTLMGMVNTILNAITYVLVAFTAISLVVSTVMIGVITYVSVVERTKEIGILRSIGARKRDIRHVFNAETFIIGLCAGLIGIGVAYLLQGLINLILTPLTGIAGLAALPIWQALIMVCISVALTLISGLIPASAAAKKDPVIALRSE
;
A
#
# COMPACT_ATOMS: atom_id res chain seq x y z
N ILE A 1 -29.51 54.96 30.69
CA ILE A 1 -30.80 55.01 31.36
C ILE A 1 -31.41 53.62 31.35
N LEU A 2 -31.86 53.13 32.53
CA LEU A 2 -32.61 51.90 32.68
C LEU A 2 -34.09 52.26 32.95
N LEU A 3 -35.02 51.71 32.17
CA LEU A 3 -36.45 51.82 32.41
C LEU A 3 -36.95 50.49 32.95
N ALA A 4 -37.53 50.52 34.16
CA ALA A 4 -38.08 49.33 34.79
C ALA A 4 -39.59 49.57 35.06
N ASP A 5 -40.46 48.81 34.39
CA ASP A 5 -41.91 48.85 34.59
C ASP A 5 -42.29 47.65 35.45
N GLU A 6 -42.77 47.91 36.63
CA GLU A 6 -43.15 46.94 37.68
C GLU A 6 -42.13 45.77 37.88
N PRO A 7 -40.85 46.06 38.13
CA PRO A 7 -39.81 45.01 38.13
C PRO A 7 -40.00 43.94 39.20
N THR A 8 -40.89 44.16 40.16
CA THR A 8 -41.20 43.25 41.27
C THR A 8 -42.62 42.66 41.15
N GLY A 9 -43.36 42.95 40.07
CA GLY A 9 -44.74 42.49 39.90
C GLY A 9 -44.82 40.97 39.80
N GLY A 10 -45.56 40.31 40.66
CA GLY A 10 -45.76 38.86 40.68
C GLY A 10 -44.61 38.03 41.29
N LEU A 11 -43.68 38.69 41.96
CA LEU A 11 -42.56 37.99 42.65
C LEU A 11 -42.80 37.93 44.18
N GLU A 12 -42.28 36.86 44.82
CA GLU A 12 -42.20 36.76 46.29
C GLU A 12 -41.39 37.91 46.89
N THR A 13 -41.73 38.30 48.13
CA THR A 13 -41.10 39.42 48.82
C THR A 13 -39.57 39.32 48.89
N THR A 14 -39.03 38.13 49.11
CA THR A 14 -37.60 37.90 49.16
C THR A 14 -36.92 38.11 47.79
N THR A 15 -37.50 37.65 46.75
CA THR A 15 -37.01 37.83 45.37
C THR A 15 -37.13 39.25 44.91
N SER A 16 -38.22 39.95 45.30
CA SER A 16 -38.42 41.36 45.04
C SER A 16 -37.34 42.25 45.64
N VAL A 17 -36.93 41.96 46.88
CA VAL A 17 -35.81 42.65 47.54
C VAL A 17 -34.48 42.41 46.83
N GLN A 18 -34.19 41.18 46.38
CA GLN A 18 -32.96 40.85 45.64
C GLN A 18 -32.88 41.62 44.29
N ILE A 19 -33.98 41.71 43.58
CA ILE A 19 -34.05 42.50 42.35
C ILE A 19 -33.86 43.98 42.63
N MET A 20 -34.45 44.50 43.66
CA MET A 20 -34.33 45.92 44.01
C MET A 20 -32.90 46.28 44.47
N GLU A 21 -32.20 45.41 45.19
CA GLU A 21 -30.77 45.59 45.53
C GLU A 21 -29.88 45.59 44.26
N LEU A 22 -30.17 44.71 43.30
CA LEU A 22 -29.46 44.68 42.00
C LEU A 22 -29.74 45.95 41.16
N ILE A 23 -30.99 46.43 41.15
CA ILE A 23 -31.38 47.69 40.46
C ILE A 23 -30.68 48.89 41.12
N LYS A 24 -30.53 48.89 42.45
CA LYS A 24 -29.82 49.90 43.21
C LYS A 24 -28.33 49.93 42.92
N GLU A 25 -27.69 48.75 42.79
CA GLU A 25 -26.29 48.64 42.38
C GLU A 25 -26.08 49.23 40.98
N ILE A 26 -26.99 48.95 40.04
CA ILE A 26 -26.97 49.51 38.67
C ILE A 26 -27.21 51.03 38.69
N ALA A 27 -28.06 51.53 39.60
CA ALA A 27 -28.35 52.94 39.77
C ALA A 27 -27.17 53.77 40.27
N GLY A 28 -26.09 53.12 40.82
CA GLY A 28 -24.86 53.81 41.17
C GLY A 28 -24.11 54.42 39.98
N GLU A 29 -24.26 53.83 38.79
CA GLU A 29 -23.58 54.29 37.56
C GLU A 29 -24.53 54.81 36.50
N ARG A 30 -25.85 54.61 36.63
CA ARG A 30 -26.83 54.88 35.58
C ARG A 30 -28.13 55.45 36.13
N LEU A 31 -28.77 56.37 35.38
CA LEU A 31 -30.11 56.78 35.69
C LEU A 31 -31.09 55.63 35.56
N VAL A 32 -31.82 55.32 36.61
CA VAL A 32 -32.89 54.29 36.63
C VAL A 32 -34.25 55.04 36.81
N ILE A 33 -35.18 54.78 35.91
CA ILE A 33 -36.57 55.23 36.01
C ILE A 33 -37.41 53.99 36.22
N MET A 34 -38.11 53.93 37.35
CA MET A 34 -38.91 52.76 37.71
C MET A 34 -40.38 53.20 37.90
N VAL A 35 -41.27 52.43 37.34
CA VAL A 35 -42.72 52.54 37.61
C VAL A 35 -43.10 51.37 38.54
N THR A 36 -43.77 51.71 39.64
CA THR A 36 -44.21 50.68 40.59
C THR A 36 -45.48 51.16 41.32
N HIS A 37 -46.34 50.21 41.62
CA HIS A 37 -47.51 50.44 42.47
C HIS A 37 -47.25 50.10 43.96
N ASN A 38 -46.03 49.63 44.28
CA ASN A 38 -45.65 49.30 45.67
C ASN A 38 -44.97 50.51 46.32
N PRO A 39 -45.63 51.21 47.28
CA PRO A 39 -45.07 52.41 47.88
C PRO A 39 -43.85 52.10 48.75
N ASP A 40 -43.82 50.96 49.48
CA ASP A 40 -42.72 50.59 50.34
C ASP A 40 -41.39 50.42 49.65
N LEU A 41 -41.42 49.81 48.48
CA LEU A 41 -40.23 49.67 47.61
C LEU A 41 -39.80 51.01 47.02
N ALA A 42 -40.76 51.85 46.59
CA ALA A 42 -40.48 53.19 46.10
C ALA A 42 -39.78 54.04 47.13
N TYR A 43 -40.31 54.10 48.39
CA TYR A 43 -39.69 54.89 49.49
C TYR A 43 -38.34 54.38 49.91
N ARG A 44 -38.10 53.09 49.80
CA ARG A 44 -36.84 52.49 50.30
C ARG A 44 -35.69 52.61 49.29
N TYR A 45 -35.96 52.55 47.96
CA TYR A 45 -34.94 52.43 46.97
C TYR A 45 -34.79 53.62 46.03
N SER A 46 -35.77 54.54 45.96
CA SER A 46 -35.74 55.69 45.05
C SER A 46 -35.19 56.97 45.72
N THR A 47 -34.47 57.74 44.92
CA THR A 47 -33.94 59.07 45.33
C THR A 47 -34.98 60.18 45.04
N ARG A 48 -35.85 60.02 44.08
CA ARG A 48 -36.96 60.92 43.73
C ARG A 48 -38.21 60.09 43.44
N ILE A 49 -39.38 60.56 43.98
CA ILE A 49 -40.64 59.88 43.81
C ILE A 49 -41.65 60.88 43.20
N VAL A 50 -42.18 60.53 42.02
CA VAL A 50 -43.25 61.29 41.40
C VAL A 50 -44.53 60.44 41.46
N LYS A 51 -45.57 60.93 42.14
CA LYS A 51 -46.85 60.23 42.22
C LYS A 51 -47.76 60.72 41.12
N LEU A 52 -48.29 59.78 40.34
CA LEU A 52 -49.22 60.00 39.27
C LEU A 52 -50.59 59.45 39.65
N GLN A 53 -51.65 60.20 39.41
CA GLN A 53 -53.03 59.74 39.50
C GLN A 53 -53.83 60.27 38.29
N ASP A 54 -54.49 59.36 37.61
CA ASP A 54 -55.29 59.69 36.38
C ASP A 54 -54.48 60.48 35.32
N GLY A 55 -53.19 60.17 35.21
CA GLY A 55 -52.29 60.81 34.23
C GLY A 55 -51.74 62.18 34.67
N LEU A 56 -52.12 62.67 35.85
CA LEU A 56 -51.61 63.95 36.42
C LEU A 56 -50.62 63.69 37.53
N VAL A 57 -49.61 64.58 37.64
CA VAL A 57 -48.68 64.58 38.78
C VAL A 57 -49.34 65.15 40.00
N VAL A 58 -49.55 64.32 41.03
CA VAL A 58 -50.20 64.70 42.26
C VAL A 58 -49.17 65.21 43.31
N SER A 59 -47.99 64.58 43.33
CA SER A 59 -46.92 65.06 44.20
C SER A 59 -45.57 64.61 43.56
N ASP A 60 -44.55 65.45 43.81
CA ASP A 60 -43.17 65.19 43.46
C ASP A 60 -42.31 65.46 44.72
N SER A 61 -41.44 64.49 45.10
CA SER A 61 -40.61 64.61 46.33
C SER A 61 -39.50 65.63 46.15
N MET A 62 -39.12 65.98 44.90
CA MET A 62 -38.11 66.97 44.59
C MET A 62 -38.58 67.76 43.34
N PRO A 63 -39.59 68.64 43.48
CA PRO A 63 -40.12 69.40 42.36
C PRO A 63 -39.08 70.38 41.86
N TYR A 64 -38.94 70.48 40.56
CA TYR A 64 -38.09 71.46 39.89
C TYR A 64 -38.71 72.85 40.01
N SER A 65 -37.92 73.80 40.45
CA SER A 65 -38.35 75.20 40.40
C SER A 65 -38.08 75.81 39.00
N ALA A 66 -38.91 76.70 38.58
CA ALA A 66 -38.78 77.40 37.26
C ALA A 66 -37.41 78.10 37.15
N GLN A 67 -36.85 78.54 38.25
CA GLN A 67 -35.52 79.21 38.27
C GLN A 67 -34.35 78.19 38.09
N GLU A 68 -34.48 76.98 38.58
CA GLU A 68 -33.47 75.94 38.42
C GLU A 68 -33.51 75.39 36.98
N GLU A 69 -34.68 75.28 36.37
CA GLU A 69 -34.88 74.89 35.00
C GLU A 69 -34.20 75.88 34.01
N GLU A 70 -34.39 77.17 34.23
CA GLU A 70 -33.70 78.20 33.42
C GLU A 70 -32.19 78.20 33.63
N ALA A 71 -31.66 77.94 34.82
CA ALA A 71 -30.23 77.84 35.10
C ALA A 71 -29.60 76.62 34.42
N GLU A 72 -30.26 75.50 34.40
CA GLU A 72 -29.78 74.26 33.83
C GLU A 72 -29.81 74.28 32.29
N VAL A 73 -30.87 74.89 31.70
CA VAL A 73 -30.94 75.16 30.25
C VAL A 73 -29.84 76.12 29.84
N ARG A 74 -29.50 77.18 30.62
CA ARG A 74 -28.38 78.05 30.32
C ARG A 74 -27.04 77.32 30.44
N ALA A 75 -26.86 76.46 31.45
CA ALA A 75 -25.63 75.68 31.62
C ALA A 75 -25.44 74.64 30.51
N SER A 76 -26.55 74.02 30.03
CA SER A 76 -26.50 73.06 28.93
C SER A 76 -26.20 73.73 27.55
N LEU A 77 -26.74 74.90 27.32
CA LEU A 77 -26.47 75.73 26.16
C LEU A 77 -25.01 76.22 26.14
N ALA A 78 -24.48 76.71 27.29
CA ALA A 78 -23.08 77.14 27.44
C ALA A 78 -22.12 75.97 27.23
N ASN A 79 -22.42 74.75 27.69
CA ASN A 79 -21.63 73.55 27.43
C ASN A 79 -21.69 73.11 25.96
N ALA A 80 -22.82 73.24 25.30
CA ALA A 80 -22.97 72.97 23.87
C ALA A 80 -22.16 73.96 23.00
N GLU A 81 -22.16 75.24 23.42
CA GLU A 81 -21.40 76.30 22.75
C GLU A 81 -19.87 76.17 22.99
N TYR A 82 -19.46 75.84 24.22
CA TYR A 82 -18.09 75.51 24.57
C TYR A 82 -17.58 74.31 23.77
N ASN A 83 -18.37 73.25 23.65
CA ASN A 83 -17.99 72.07 22.88
C ASN A 83 -17.90 72.37 21.37
N ARG A 84 -18.76 73.18 20.83
CA ARG A 84 -18.64 73.66 19.43
C ARG A 84 -17.40 74.52 19.22
N MET A 85 -17.07 75.43 20.14
CA MET A 85 -15.90 76.28 20.12
C MET A 85 -14.59 75.46 20.22
N MET A 86 -14.58 74.40 21.02
CA MET A 86 -13.44 73.47 21.12
C MET A 86 -13.29 72.59 19.88
N GLU A 87 -14.37 72.25 19.21
CA GLU A 87 -14.37 71.49 17.96
C GLU A 87 -13.86 72.35 16.77
N ASP A 88 -14.24 73.67 16.76
CA ASP A 88 -13.74 74.64 15.77
C ASP A 88 -12.25 74.96 16.00
N ILE A 89 -11.77 75.02 17.23
CA ILE A 89 -10.34 75.22 17.55
C ILE A 89 -9.52 73.94 17.17
N ARG A 90 -10.12 72.78 17.30
CA ARG A 90 -9.45 71.51 16.91
C ARG A 90 -9.34 71.33 15.40
N THR A 91 -10.29 71.93 14.64
CA THR A 91 -10.27 71.87 13.19
C THR A 91 -9.33 72.92 12.56
N GLN A 92 -8.97 73.99 13.28
CA GLN A 92 -8.06 75.06 12.78
C GLN A 92 -6.58 74.85 13.09
N SER A 93 -6.21 73.85 13.92
CA SER A 93 -4.81 73.64 14.39
C SER A 93 -4.13 72.36 13.89
N SER A 94 -4.61 71.73 12.84
CA SER A 94 -3.93 70.57 12.28
C SER A 94 -3.47 70.84 10.85
N PRO A 95 -2.15 70.71 10.54
CA PRO A 95 -1.65 70.75 9.17
C PRO A 95 -2.10 69.47 8.44
N ALA A 96 -2.47 69.63 7.18
CA ALA A 96 -2.97 68.59 6.31
C ALA A 96 -1.97 67.44 6.18
N PRO A 97 -2.35 66.22 6.43
CA PRO A 97 -1.58 65.07 6.00
C PRO A 97 -2.00 64.65 4.60
N ALA A 98 -0.97 64.48 3.75
CA ALA A 98 -1.12 63.84 2.45
C ALA A 98 -1.58 62.40 2.57
N SER A 99 -2.37 62.00 1.53
CA SER A 99 -2.65 60.59 1.17
C SER A 99 -3.63 59.77 1.99
N GLY A 100 -4.76 59.62 1.43
CA GLY A 100 -5.75 58.55 1.34
C GLY A 100 -5.64 57.36 2.28
N LYS A 101 -6.26 57.44 3.46
CA LYS A 101 -6.94 56.31 4.09
C LYS A 101 -8.25 56.78 4.63
N LYS A 102 -9.36 56.28 4.08
CA LYS A 102 -10.69 56.43 4.62
C LYS A 102 -10.68 56.09 6.09
N LEU A 103 -10.87 57.06 6.95
CA LEU A 103 -11.20 56.84 8.36
C LEU A 103 -12.50 56.03 8.38
N LYS A 104 -12.46 54.84 8.93
CA LYS A 104 -13.64 54.10 9.33
C LYS A 104 -14.32 54.94 10.40
N GLU A 105 -15.58 55.34 10.14
CA GLU A 105 -16.48 55.83 11.17
C GLU A 105 -16.39 54.91 12.39
N ASP A 106 -16.02 55.46 13.54
CA ASP A 106 -16.17 54.80 14.82
C ASP A 106 -17.64 54.48 15.04
N LYS A 107 -18.07 53.31 14.58
CA LYS A 107 -19.32 52.76 15.03
C LYS A 107 -19.22 52.69 16.54
N GLU A 108 -20.13 53.41 17.21
CA GLU A 108 -20.38 53.30 18.63
C GLU A 108 -20.18 51.84 19.04
N ARG A 109 -19.20 51.55 19.86
CA ARG A 109 -18.94 50.23 20.44
C ARG A 109 -20.16 49.90 21.29
N HIS A 110 -21.15 49.34 20.69
CA HIS A 110 -22.27 48.75 21.41
C HIS A 110 -21.66 47.67 22.29
N SER A 111 -21.69 47.92 23.60
CA SER A 111 -21.29 46.99 24.67
C SER A 111 -22.15 45.71 24.59
N GLY A 112 -21.77 44.80 23.70
CA GLY A 112 -22.28 43.44 23.63
C GLY A 112 -21.41 42.51 24.46
N MET A 113 -21.95 41.44 24.98
CA MET A 113 -21.16 40.42 25.71
C MET A 113 -20.02 39.90 24.82
N SER A 114 -18.77 39.97 25.32
CA SER A 114 -17.61 39.44 24.58
C SER A 114 -17.72 37.90 24.56
N LEU A 115 -17.15 37.28 23.48
CA LEU A 115 -17.09 35.82 23.37
C LEU A 115 -16.35 35.19 24.56
N GLY A 116 -15.28 35.82 25.06
CA GLY A 116 -14.55 35.34 26.25
C GLY A 116 -15.40 35.31 27.50
N THR A 117 -16.21 36.38 27.73
CA THR A 117 -17.16 36.45 28.85
C THR A 117 -18.26 35.39 28.70
N ALA A 118 -18.75 35.15 27.50
CA ALA A 118 -19.74 34.11 27.21
C ALA A 118 -19.18 32.70 27.52
N ILE A 119 -17.96 32.41 27.08
CA ILE A 119 -17.27 31.13 27.37
C ILE A 119 -17.04 30.95 28.86
N GLY A 120 -16.57 31.98 29.58
CA GLY A 120 -16.35 31.92 31.02
C GLY A 120 -17.64 31.68 31.80
N LEU A 121 -18.73 32.36 31.45
CA LEU A 121 -20.05 32.17 32.07
C LEU A 121 -20.60 30.77 31.78
N SER A 122 -20.53 30.32 30.54
CA SER A 122 -20.97 28.97 30.12
C SER A 122 -20.15 27.87 30.78
N GLY A 123 -18.83 28.03 30.92
CA GLY A 123 -17.96 27.08 31.58
C GLY A 123 -18.33 26.91 33.06
N ARG A 124 -18.59 28.01 33.80
CA ARG A 124 -19.06 27.95 35.20
C ARG A 124 -20.41 27.25 35.31
N ASN A 125 -21.34 27.52 34.41
CA ASN A 125 -22.65 26.86 34.36
C ASN A 125 -22.55 25.35 34.11
N LEU A 126 -21.68 24.93 33.19
CA LEU A 126 -21.43 23.50 32.92
C LEU A 126 -20.81 22.77 34.08
N LEU A 127 -19.90 23.44 34.83
CA LEU A 127 -19.27 22.90 36.05
C LEU A 127 -20.25 22.74 37.21
N THR A 128 -21.33 23.51 37.30
CA THR A 128 -22.38 23.34 38.33
C THR A 128 -23.27 22.12 38.03
N LYS A 129 -23.44 21.73 36.76
CA LYS A 129 -24.29 20.60 36.32
C LYS A 129 -23.45 19.46 35.72
N LYS A 130 -22.36 19.03 36.37
CA LYS A 130 -21.35 18.08 35.90
C LYS A 130 -21.93 16.79 35.28
N GLY A 131 -22.95 16.18 35.93
CA GLY A 131 -23.54 14.93 35.47
C GLY A 131 -24.19 15.05 34.05
N ARG A 132 -24.96 16.11 33.84
CA ARG A 132 -25.60 16.34 32.52
C ARG A 132 -24.56 16.65 31.46
N THR A 133 -23.61 17.52 31.75
CA THR A 133 -22.53 17.87 30.82
C THR A 133 -21.74 16.65 30.40
N LEU A 134 -21.41 15.75 31.35
CA LEU A 134 -20.69 14.52 31.09
C LEU A 134 -21.51 13.56 30.19
N ILE A 135 -22.79 13.34 30.50
CA ILE A 135 -23.66 12.48 29.71
C ILE A 135 -23.80 13.03 28.25
N THR A 136 -23.95 14.35 28.10
CA THR A 136 -24.07 14.99 26.79
C THR A 136 -22.75 14.85 26.01
N ALA A 137 -21.61 15.03 26.67
CA ALA A 137 -20.30 14.88 26.06
C ALA A 137 -20.03 13.40 25.64
N ILE A 138 -20.41 12.43 26.48
CA ILE A 138 -20.31 11.00 26.16
C ILE A 138 -21.22 10.66 24.99
N ALA A 139 -22.49 11.10 25.00
CA ALA A 139 -23.41 10.86 23.89
C ALA A 139 -22.89 11.46 22.57
N GLY A 140 -22.24 12.64 22.63
CA GLY A 140 -21.57 13.26 21.50
C GLY A 140 -20.30 12.52 21.03
N SER A 141 -19.55 11.93 21.97
CA SER A 141 -18.29 11.26 21.65
C SER A 141 -18.47 9.92 20.93
N ILE A 142 -19.61 9.23 21.10
CA ILE A 142 -19.86 7.92 20.47
C ILE A 142 -19.72 7.97 18.93
N GLY A 143 -20.31 8.98 18.29
CA GLY A 143 -20.18 9.16 16.85
C GLY A 143 -18.73 9.42 16.42
N ILE A 144 -17.98 10.18 17.22
CA ILE A 144 -16.59 10.51 16.97
C ILE A 144 -15.70 9.29 17.16
N ILE A 145 -15.92 8.51 18.21
CA ILE A 145 -15.20 7.24 18.45
C ILE A 145 -15.35 6.31 17.25
N SER A 146 -16.59 6.14 16.74
CA SER A 146 -16.85 5.27 15.60
C SER A 146 -16.09 5.71 14.34
N VAL A 147 -16.09 7.01 14.04
CA VAL A 147 -15.34 7.55 12.89
C VAL A 147 -13.83 7.41 13.10
N CYS A 148 -13.33 7.75 14.29
CA CYS A 148 -11.90 7.63 14.61
C CYS A 148 -11.40 6.18 14.51
N LEU A 149 -12.19 5.19 14.93
CA LEU A 149 -11.82 3.77 14.80
C LEU A 149 -11.78 3.32 13.35
N VAL A 150 -12.75 3.73 12.53
CA VAL A 150 -12.73 3.42 11.10
C VAL A 150 -11.54 4.07 10.41
N LEU A 151 -11.25 5.34 10.71
CA LEU A 151 -10.07 6.03 10.17
C LEU A 151 -8.77 5.40 10.67
N ALA A 152 -8.71 4.98 11.93
CA ALA A 152 -7.54 4.31 12.50
C ALA A 152 -7.26 2.97 11.79
N LEU A 153 -8.30 2.18 11.55
CA LEU A 153 -8.18 0.90 10.87
C LEU A 153 -7.81 1.11 9.39
N SER A 154 -8.49 2.04 8.69
CA SER A 154 -8.18 2.37 7.29
C SER A 154 -6.74 2.89 7.13
N SER A 155 -6.29 3.79 8.02
CA SER A 155 -4.93 4.31 7.97
C SER A 155 -3.87 3.25 8.32
N GLY A 156 -4.17 2.36 9.26
CA GLY A 156 -3.28 1.26 9.61
C GLY A 156 -3.15 0.25 8.47
N PHE A 157 -4.26 -0.10 7.80
CA PHE A 157 -4.22 -0.95 6.61
C PHE A 157 -3.44 -0.30 5.46
N ASN A 158 -3.67 1.00 5.20
CA ASN A 158 -2.91 1.70 4.16
C ASN A 158 -1.41 1.73 4.45
N ASN A 159 -1.01 1.91 5.71
CA ASN A 159 0.40 1.86 6.09
C ASN A 159 0.98 0.45 5.92
N TYR A 160 0.23 -0.59 6.31
CA TYR A 160 0.65 -1.98 6.12
C TYR A 160 0.80 -2.33 4.63
N ILE A 161 -0.15 -1.88 3.80
CA ILE A 161 -0.07 -2.08 2.35
C ILE A 161 1.16 -1.38 1.78
N ALA A 162 1.38 -0.10 2.13
CA ALA A 162 2.53 0.65 1.65
C ALA A 162 3.86 -0.03 2.03
N GLN A 163 3.95 -0.59 3.24
CA GLN A 163 5.11 -1.36 3.66
C GLN A 163 5.23 -2.68 2.88
N THR A 164 4.12 -3.39 2.67
CA THR A 164 4.11 -4.62 1.87
C THR A 164 4.45 -4.35 0.41
N GLU A 165 3.96 -3.24 -0.15
CA GLU A 165 4.33 -2.79 -1.51
C GLU A 165 5.84 -2.57 -1.63
N GLU A 166 6.45 -1.91 -0.65
CA GLU A 166 7.91 -1.66 -0.63
C GLU A 166 8.69 -2.97 -0.55
N ASP A 167 8.29 -3.88 0.33
CA ASP A 167 8.91 -5.21 0.44
C ASP A 167 8.74 -6.03 -0.85
N MET A 168 7.56 -5.96 -1.49
CA MET A 168 7.27 -6.70 -2.73
C MET A 168 8.03 -6.17 -3.95
N LEU A 169 8.45 -4.90 -3.97
CA LEU A 169 9.23 -4.35 -5.09
C LEU A 169 10.57 -5.07 -5.30
N SER A 170 11.15 -5.60 -4.23
CA SER A 170 12.38 -6.38 -4.30
C SER A 170 12.21 -7.74 -4.93
N TYR A 171 11.05 -8.37 -4.73
CA TYR A 171 10.74 -9.71 -5.26
C TYR A 171 10.13 -9.67 -6.66
N TYR A 172 9.30 -8.67 -6.95
CA TYR A 172 8.62 -8.51 -8.22
C TYR A 172 9.10 -7.23 -8.94
N PRO A 173 10.19 -7.29 -9.69
CA PRO A 173 10.63 -6.17 -10.52
C PRO A 173 9.61 -5.88 -11.64
N VAL A 174 9.72 -4.71 -12.24
CA VAL A 174 9.04 -4.42 -13.51
C VAL A 174 9.72 -5.24 -14.60
N GLN A 175 8.94 -6.07 -15.30
CA GLN A 175 9.46 -6.99 -16.29
C GLN A 175 9.11 -6.55 -17.72
N VAL A 176 10.09 -6.56 -18.56
CA VAL A 176 9.96 -6.37 -20.02
C VAL A 176 10.46 -7.65 -20.67
N ASN A 177 9.56 -8.51 -21.09
CA ASN A 177 9.91 -9.78 -21.74
C ASN A 177 9.68 -9.69 -23.23
N GLU A 178 10.45 -10.42 -24.03
CA GLU A 178 10.27 -10.51 -25.48
C GLU A 178 8.82 -10.93 -25.84
N THR A 179 8.24 -11.81 -25.05
CA THR A 179 6.80 -12.13 -25.11
C THR A 179 6.17 -11.71 -23.80
N SER A 180 5.51 -10.55 -23.76
CA SER A 180 4.82 -10.08 -22.58
C SER A 180 3.33 -10.45 -22.61
N ILE A 181 2.85 -10.92 -21.45
CA ILE A 181 1.42 -11.08 -21.19
C ILE A 181 0.97 -9.78 -20.53
N ASP A 182 0.27 -8.92 -21.26
CA ASP A 182 -0.37 -7.77 -20.66
C ASP A 182 -1.57 -8.22 -19.81
N LEU A 183 -1.26 -8.52 -18.55
CA LEU A 183 -2.26 -8.94 -17.57
C LEU A 183 -3.32 -7.85 -17.33
N ASN A 184 -2.95 -6.57 -17.48
CA ASN A 184 -3.86 -5.44 -17.33
C ASN A 184 -4.87 -5.38 -18.48
N SER A 185 -4.42 -5.52 -19.72
CA SER A 185 -5.30 -5.60 -20.90
C SER A 185 -6.15 -6.86 -20.88
N ALA A 186 -5.59 -8.01 -20.48
CA ALA A 186 -6.33 -9.25 -20.29
C ALA A 186 -7.42 -9.10 -19.21
N MET A 187 -7.10 -8.49 -18.08
CA MET A 187 -8.02 -8.31 -16.96
C MET A 187 -9.06 -7.23 -17.24
N SER A 188 -8.68 -6.12 -17.91
CA SER A 188 -9.62 -5.08 -18.33
C SER A 188 -10.58 -5.62 -19.38
N SER A 189 -10.11 -6.45 -20.31
CA SER A 189 -10.94 -7.17 -21.28
C SER A 189 -11.89 -8.16 -20.61
N PHE A 190 -11.42 -8.86 -19.57
CA PHE A 190 -12.25 -9.73 -18.75
C PHE A 190 -13.34 -8.95 -18.01
N MET A 191 -12.98 -7.85 -17.33
CA MET A 191 -13.94 -7.01 -16.61
C MET A 191 -14.90 -6.27 -17.55
N ASN A 192 -14.41 -5.72 -18.66
CA ASN A 192 -15.23 -5.03 -19.65
C ASN A 192 -16.07 -6.02 -20.48
N GLY A 193 -15.55 -7.17 -20.83
CA GLY A 193 -16.26 -8.24 -21.54
C GLY A 193 -17.38 -8.86 -20.69
N SER A 194 -17.22 -8.92 -19.37
CA SER A 194 -18.28 -9.34 -18.44
C SER A 194 -19.37 -8.29 -18.22
N MET A 195 -19.03 -7.00 -18.36
CA MET A 195 -19.96 -5.88 -18.07
C MET A 195 -20.62 -5.29 -19.33
N ASN A 196 -20.05 -5.50 -20.53
CA ASN A 196 -20.60 -4.99 -21.78
C ASN A 196 -21.52 -5.97 -22.50
N MET A 197 -22.16 -6.87 -21.78
CA MET A 197 -23.36 -7.49 -22.33
C MET A 197 -24.47 -6.43 -22.34
N ASP A 198 -24.71 -5.90 -23.53
CA ASP A 198 -25.84 -5.05 -23.84
C ASP A 198 -27.12 -5.84 -23.47
N LEU A 199 -27.67 -5.53 -22.31
CA LEU A 199 -28.86 -6.22 -21.75
C LEU A 199 -30.10 -6.12 -22.64
N ASP A 200 -30.04 -5.29 -23.71
CA ASP A 200 -31.10 -5.17 -24.71
C ASP A 200 -31.13 -6.28 -25.76
N LYS A 201 -30.17 -7.21 -25.75
CA LYS A 201 -30.07 -8.35 -26.68
C LYS A 201 -30.55 -9.67 -26.08
N ILE A 202 -31.61 -9.66 -25.31
CA ILE A 202 -32.28 -10.88 -24.85
C ILE A 202 -33.09 -11.45 -26.02
N GLU A 203 -32.45 -12.19 -26.89
CA GLU A 203 -33.09 -13.08 -27.86
C GLU A 203 -32.95 -14.51 -27.36
N ASP A 204 -33.79 -15.45 -27.87
CA ASP A 204 -33.77 -16.89 -27.53
C ASP A 204 -32.49 -17.60 -28.01
N LYS A 205 -31.31 -17.01 -27.79
CA LYS A 205 -30.01 -17.53 -28.24
C LYS A 205 -28.98 -17.39 -27.13
N VAL A 206 -28.06 -18.36 -27.07
CA VAL A 206 -26.86 -18.28 -26.22
C VAL A 206 -25.75 -17.65 -27.05
N TYR A 207 -25.24 -16.54 -26.59
CA TYR A 207 -24.10 -15.87 -27.22
C TYR A 207 -22.78 -16.46 -26.73
N VAL A 208 -21.85 -16.71 -27.66
CA VAL A 208 -20.51 -17.17 -27.31
C VAL A 208 -19.70 -15.98 -26.82
N ASN A 209 -19.25 -16.03 -25.59
CA ASN A 209 -18.26 -15.09 -25.11
C ASN A 209 -16.87 -15.53 -25.61
N SER A 210 -16.29 -14.75 -26.50
CA SER A 210 -14.97 -15.01 -27.11
C SER A 210 -13.81 -14.71 -26.15
N PHE A 211 -13.97 -15.01 -24.87
CA PHE A 211 -12.97 -14.75 -23.82
C PHE A 211 -11.57 -15.26 -24.18
N LEU A 212 -11.47 -16.50 -24.68
CA LEU A 212 -10.17 -17.08 -25.06
C LEU A 212 -9.52 -16.34 -26.26
N SER A 213 -10.32 -15.88 -27.23
CA SER A 213 -9.76 -15.11 -28.35
C SER A 213 -9.35 -13.70 -27.95
N GLN A 214 -10.07 -13.07 -27.01
CA GLN A 214 -9.69 -11.78 -26.45
C GLN A 214 -8.44 -11.90 -25.57
N LEU A 215 -8.36 -12.96 -24.76
CA LEU A 215 -7.18 -13.29 -23.98
C LEU A 215 -5.97 -13.54 -24.90
N ALA A 216 -6.13 -14.33 -25.96
CA ALA A 216 -5.07 -14.60 -26.92
C ALA A 216 -4.61 -13.35 -27.68
N GLN A 217 -5.50 -12.41 -27.98
CA GLN A 217 -5.13 -11.13 -28.61
C GLN A 217 -4.41 -10.19 -27.64
N GLY A 218 -4.73 -10.23 -26.34
CA GLY A 218 -4.03 -9.46 -25.30
C GLY A 218 -2.72 -10.10 -24.84
N MET A 219 -2.52 -11.40 -25.10
CA MET A 219 -1.36 -12.17 -24.62
C MET A 219 -0.14 -12.17 -25.56
N THR A 220 -0.24 -11.60 -26.76
CA THR A 220 0.84 -11.64 -27.75
C THR A 220 1.32 -10.24 -28.11
N THR A 221 1.86 -9.54 -27.12
CA THR A 221 2.73 -8.40 -27.43
C THR A 221 4.16 -8.93 -27.49
N THR A 222 4.78 -8.86 -28.66
CA THR A 222 6.19 -9.21 -28.85
C THR A 222 6.99 -7.91 -28.75
N ASN A 223 7.83 -7.79 -27.73
CA ASN A 223 8.78 -6.70 -27.62
C ASN A 223 10.01 -7.00 -28.49
N ASP A 224 10.48 -6.03 -29.22
CA ASP A 224 11.64 -6.16 -30.10
C ASP A 224 12.85 -5.45 -29.46
N PHE A 225 13.84 -6.22 -29.01
CA PHE A 225 15.10 -5.74 -28.46
C PHE A 225 16.24 -5.72 -29.48
N SER A 226 15.93 -5.95 -30.75
CA SER A 226 16.94 -5.99 -31.84
C SER A 226 17.60 -4.62 -32.04
N GLU A 227 18.82 -4.66 -32.56
CA GLU A 227 19.56 -3.45 -33.01
C GLU A 227 18.81 -2.63 -34.08
N GLY A 228 17.83 -3.24 -34.76
CA GLY A 228 16.98 -2.58 -35.76
C GLY A 228 15.87 -1.72 -35.14
N ASN A 229 15.48 -1.97 -33.91
CA ASN A 229 14.44 -1.22 -33.20
C ASN A 229 15.03 0.05 -32.55
N VAL A 230 15.13 1.12 -33.34
CA VAL A 230 15.79 2.38 -32.93
C VAL A 230 14.79 3.52 -32.89
N ALA A 231 14.65 4.20 -31.74
CA ALA A 231 13.85 5.40 -31.56
C ALA A 231 14.73 6.65 -31.43
N GLU A 232 14.18 7.82 -31.80
CA GLU A 232 14.84 9.11 -31.56
C GLU A 232 14.28 9.74 -30.30
N ILE A 233 15.11 9.81 -29.25
CA ILE A 233 14.78 10.42 -27.95
C ILE A 233 15.81 11.50 -27.66
N ASP A 234 15.38 12.70 -27.36
CA ASP A 234 16.24 13.88 -27.13
C ASP A 234 17.25 14.16 -28.24
N GLY A 235 16.89 13.85 -29.51
CA GLY A 235 17.72 14.04 -30.68
C GLY A 235 18.86 13.02 -30.82
N ARG A 236 18.80 11.89 -30.10
CA ARG A 236 19.69 10.75 -30.21
C ARG A 236 18.91 9.54 -30.70
N GLN A 237 19.50 8.81 -31.62
CA GLN A 237 18.99 7.51 -32.01
C GLN A 237 19.60 6.46 -31.09
N MET A 238 18.76 5.65 -30.46
CA MET A 238 19.18 4.60 -29.54
C MET A 238 18.22 3.41 -29.62
N THR A 239 18.74 2.23 -29.34
CA THR A 239 17.96 1.02 -29.11
C THR A 239 17.26 1.10 -27.74
N TYR A 240 16.27 0.22 -27.49
CA TYR A 240 15.62 0.19 -26.19
C TYR A 240 16.58 -0.20 -25.05
N LEU A 241 17.55 -1.07 -25.33
CA LEU A 241 18.58 -1.44 -24.34
C LEU A 241 19.46 -0.24 -23.97
N GLU A 242 19.98 0.48 -24.98
CA GLU A 242 20.76 1.70 -24.75
C GLU A 242 19.94 2.77 -24.01
N TYR A 243 18.64 2.84 -24.27
CA TYR A 243 17.74 3.75 -23.57
C TYR A 243 17.59 3.39 -22.09
N LEU A 244 17.44 2.09 -21.77
CA LEU A 244 17.39 1.64 -20.37
C LEU A 244 18.73 1.82 -19.63
N GLU A 245 19.85 1.56 -20.28
CA GLU A 245 21.20 1.83 -19.72
C GLU A 245 21.42 3.31 -19.42
N ALA A 246 20.79 4.21 -20.18
CA ALA A 246 20.84 5.64 -19.96
C ALA A 246 19.88 6.13 -18.85
N MET A 247 19.10 5.24 -18.24
CA MET A 247 18.17 5.57 -17.17
C MET A 247 18.91 6.14 -15.96
N PRO A 248 18.42 7.24 -15.32
CA PRO A 248 19.02 7.78 -14.11
C PRO A 248 19.09 6.75 -12.97
N GLN A 249 20.29 6.53 -12.43
CA GLN A 249 20.53 5.55 -11.34
C GLN A 249 19.76 5.87 -10.04
N GLU A 250 19.17 7.05 -9.93
CA GLU A 250 18.30 7.42 -8.82
C GLU A 250 16.95 6.70 -8.86
N LEU A 251 16.54 6.15 -10.00
CA LEU A 251 15.24 5.52 -10.23
C LEU A 251 15.23 4.02 -9.94
N TYR A 252 16.38 3.36 -10.04
CA TYR A 252 16.47 1.90 -9.90
C TYR A 252 17.61 1.48 -8.97
N ASN A 253 17.51 0.25 -8.45
CA ASN A 253 18.56 -0.42 -7.70
C ASN A 253 19.44 -1.32 -8.57
N ALA A 254 18.81 -2.03 -9.50
CA ALA A 254 19.48 -2.91 -10.45
C ALA A 254 18.61 -3.08 -11.71
N ILE A 255 19.26 -3.34 -12.84
CA ILE A 255 18.66 -3.83 -14.07
C ILE A 255 19.28 -5.19 -14.33
N GLN A 256 18.44 -6.22 -14.44
CA GLN A 256 18.89 -7.59 -14.70
C GLN A 256 18.40 -8.01 -16.06
N TYR A 257 19.30 -8.55 -16.87
CA TYR A 257 19.00 -9.11 -18.18
C TYR A 257 18.83 -10.63 -18.09
N SER A 258 17.74 -11.15 -18.62
CA SER A 258 17.47 -12.57 -18.74
C SER A 258 17.72 -13.01 -20.19
N TYR A 259 18.51 -14.05 -20.36
CA TYR A 259 18.88 -14.55 -21.70
C TYR A 259 18.14 -15.84 -22.06
N GLY A 260 17.35 -16.39 -21.14
CA GLY A 260 16.62 -17.65 -21.37
C GLY A 260 17.53 -18.90 -21.41
N VAL A 261 18.66 -18.83 -20.73
CA VAL A 261 19.67 -19.89 -20.66
C VAL A 261 19.29 -20.91 -19.58
N ASN A 262 19.47 -22.22 -19.88
CA ASN A 262 19.37 -23.30 -18.89
C ASN A 262 20.77 -23.75 -18.47
N ILE A 263 21.39 -23.03 -17.54
CA ILE A 263 22.72 -23.37 -17.02
C ILE A 263 22.72 -24.67 -16.20
N SER A 264 21.57 -25.08 -15.63
CA SER A 264 21.43 -26.30 -14.82
C SER A 264 21.73 -27.57 -15.63
N ALA A 265 21.55 -27.52 -16.96
CA ALA A 265 21.91 -28.61 -17.86
C ALA A 265 23.43 -28.82 -17.98
N ASN A 266 24.20 -27.78 -17.72
CA ASN A 266 25.65 -27.78 -17.87
C ASN A 266 26.42 -27.81 -16.51
N LEU A 267 25.69 -27.62 -15.40
CA LEU A 267 26.27 -27.59 -14.06
C LEU A 267 26.11 -28.97 -13.40
N PHE A 268 27.22 -29.65 -13.15
CA PHE A 268 27.29 -31.05 -12.70
C PHE A 268 27.77 -31.17 -11.26
N THR A 269 27.26 -32.22 -10.58
CA THR A 269 27.72 -32.61 -9.24
C THR A 269 27.80 -34.14 -9.12
N ASP A 270 28.59 -34.59 -8.17
CA ASP A 270 28.73 -36.02 -7.86
C ASP A 270 27.66 -36.46 -6.87
N VAL A 271 26.95 -37.52 -7.22
CA VAL A 271 25.86 -38.07 -6.41
C VAL A 271 25.96 -39.58 -6.30
N GLN A 272 25.42 -40.12 -5.22
CA GLN A 272 25.29 -41.57 -5.02
C GLN A 272 23.83 -41.96 -5.25
N ILE A 273 23.61 -42.81 -6.25
CA ILE A 273 22.30 -43.34 -6.61
C ILE A 273 22.27 -44.84 -6.35
N GLY A 274 21.17 -45.32 -5.78
CA GLY A 274 20.96 -46.73 -5.53
C GLY A 274 21.00 -47.53 -6.82
N SER A 275 21.84 -48.56 -6.89
CA SER A 275 21.81 -49.52 -8.00
C SER A 275 20.52 -50.32 -7.89
N GLY A 276 19.59 -50.20 -8.87
CA GLY A 276 18.32 -50.94 -8.92
C GLY A 276 18.46 -52.48 -8.98
N SER A 277 19.64 -53.00 -8.78
CA SER A 277 19.96 -54.40 -8.69
C SER A 277 19.61 -54.98 -7.31
N THR A 278 19.00 -56.15 -7.27
CA THR A 278 18.51 -56.95 -6.15
C THR A 278 19.49 -57.26 -5.03
N SER A 279 20.64 -56.59 -4.93
CA SER A 279 21.61 -56.67 -3.84
C SER A 279 21.41 -55.46 -2.92
N GLU A 280 20.81 -55.67 -1.76
CA GLU A 280 20.72 -54.66 -0.71
C GLU A 280 22.03 -53.90 -0.54
N GLY A 281 22.03 -52.59 -0.78
CA GLY A 281 23.12 -51.68 -0.44
C GLY A 281 24.20 -51.41 -1.51
N ALA A 282 24.00 -51.77 -2.80
CA ALA A 282 24.92 -51.34 -3.85
C ALA A 282 24.56 -49.96 -4.35
N THR A 283 25.36 -48.94 -4.03
CA THR A 283 25.27 -47.58 -4.61
C THR A 283 26.31 -47.41 -5.70
N SER A 284 25.97 -46.67 -6.75
CA SER A 284 26.93 -46.23 -7.79
C SER A 284 27.12 -44.73 -7.70
N SER A 285 28.36 -44.28 -7.88
CA SER A 285 28.67 -42.87 -7.93
C SER A 285 28.48 -42.35 -9.35
N TRP A 286 27.71 -41.30 -9.49
CA TRP A 286 27.36 -40.66 -10.75
C TRP A 286 27.79 -39.22 -10.73
N HIS A 287 28.23 -38.74 -11.88
CA HIS A 287 28.42 -37.32 -12.19
C HIS A 287 27.24 -36.87 -13.02
N MET A 288 26.38 -36.03 -12.47
CA MET A 288 25.10 -35.67 -13.08
C MET A 288 24.89 -34.15 -13.12
N SER A 289 24.29 -33.67 -14.20
CA SER A 289 23.81 -32.28 -14.25
C SER A 289 22.66 -32.08 -13.30
N LEU A 290 22.45 -30.84 -12.83
CA LEU A 290 21.34 -30.50 -11.94
C LEU A 290 20.00 -30.74 -12.67
N GLU A 291 19.94 -30.52 -13.98
CA GLU A 291 18.79 -30.85 -14.83
C GLU A 291 18.49 -32.35 -14.82
N SER A 292 19.50 -33.18 -15.03
CA SER A 292 19.35 -34.65 -15.00
C SER A 292 18.98 -35.17 -13.64
N LEU A 293 19.44 -34.54 -12.57
CA LEU A 293 19.01 -34.84 -11.18
C LEU A 293 17.52 -34.53 -10.98
N ARG A 294 17.06 -33.38 -11.48
CA ARG A 294 15.64 -33.01 -11.46
C ARG A 294 14.79 -34.05 -12.16
N GLU A 295 15.20 -34.46 -13.37
CA GLU A 295 14.50 -35.49 -14.12
C GLU A 295 14.51 -36.84 -13.40
N TYR A 296 15.64 -37.22 -12.82
CA TYR A 296 15.78 -38.47 -12.04
C TYR A 296 14.80 -38.53 -10.89
N TYR A 297 14.74 -37.51 -10.04
CA TYR A 297 13.82 -37.47 -8.89
C TYR A 297 12.38 -37.31 -9.32
N THR A 298 12.09 -36.60 -10.38
CA THR A 298 10.77 -36.53 -11.03
C THR A 298 10.30 -37.92 -11.45
N TYR A 299 11.20 -38.68 -12.10
CA TYR A 299 10.94 -40.06 -12.49
C TYR A 299 10.73 -40.97 -11.29
N LEU A 300 11.61 -40.90 -10.29
CA LEU A 300 11.54 -41.69 -9.04
C LEU A 300 10.16 -41.52 -8.36
N LEU A 301 9.69 -40.30 -8.20
CA LEU A 301 8.40 -40.01 -7.60
C LEU A 301 7.21 -40.47 -8.46
N THR A 302 7.37 -40.42 -9.79
CA THR A 302 6.29 -40.78 -10.71
C THR A 302 6.13 -42.30 -10.83
N TYR A 303 7.23 -43.06 -10.92
CA TYR A 303 7.23 -44.49 -11.22
C TYR A 303 7.24 -45.41 -9.98
N ARG A 304 7.71 -44.95 -8.81
CA ARG A 304 7.49 -45.60 -7.52
C ARG A 304 6.14 -45.25 -6.90
N ALA A 305 5.19 -44.76 -7.70
CA ALA A 305 3.88 -44.28 -7.26
C ALA A 305 2.97 -45.33 -6.61
N GLU A 306 3.29 -46.63 -6.67
CA GLU A 306 2.56 -47.62 -5.89
C GLU A 306 2.71 -47.42 -4.36
N GLU A 307 3.89 -46.87 -3.94
CA GLU A 307 4.19 -46.52 -2.55
C GLU A 307 3.84 -45.06 -2.24
N PHE A 308 3.88 -44.17 -3.25
CA PHE A 308 3.77 -42.72 -3.09
C PHE A 308 2.68 -42.09 -4.00
N SER A 309 1.56 -42.78 -4.25
CA SER A 309 0.51 -42.36 -5.21
C SER A 309 -0.04 -40.93 -5.00
N ASN A 310 0.12 -40.38 -3.80
CA ASN A 310 -0.33 -39.04 -3.47
C ASN A 310 0.71 -37.95 -3.80
N LEU A 311 1.98 -38.33 -4.07
CA LEU A 311 3.07 -37.38 -4.28
C LEU A 311 3.27 -36.97 -5.74
N THR A 312 2.68 -37.69 -6.71
CA THR A 312 2.77 -37.36 -8.14
C THR A 312 2.25 -35.96 -8.48
N GLN A 313 1.34 -35.43 -7.66
CA GLN A 313 0.87 -34.05 -7.82
C GLN A 313 1.92 -32.99 -7.44
N PHE A 314 2.95 -33.37 -6.66
CA PHE A 314 4.01 -32.45 -6.23
C PHE A 314 5.20 -32.37 -7.22
N VAL A 315 5.21 -33.23 -8.24
CA VAL A 315 6.23 -33.20 -9.32
C VAL A 315 6.36 -31.82 -9.97
N HIS A 316 5.27 -31.04 -10.03
CA HIS A 316 5.27 -29.68 -10.55
C HIS A 316 6.08 -28.67 -9.71
N TYR A 317 6.44 -29.03 -8.48
CA TYR A 317 7.27 -28.18 -7.61
C TYR A 317 8.78 -28.39 -7.84
N PHE A 318 9.19 -29.36 -8.66
CA PHE A 318 10.55 -29.44 -9.15
C PHE A 318 10.78 -28.36 -10.22
N THR A 319 11.13 -27.19 -9.78
CA THR A 319 11.52 -26.06 -10.64
C THR A 319 13.03 -25.99 -10.78
N ASP A 320 13.54 -25.12 -11.63
CA ASP A 320 14.96 -24.83 -11.69
C ASP A 320 15.41 -24.25 -10.34
N VAL A 321 16.50 -24.81 -9.81
CA VAL A 321 17.08 -24.45 -8.50
C VAL A 321 18.22 -23.45 -8.64
N VAL A 322 18.57 -23.04 -9.86
CA VAL A 322 19.60 -22.05 -10.15
C VAL A 322 18.96 -20.75 -10.57
N SER A 323 19.33 -19.66 -9.93
CA SER A 323 18.89 -18.31 -10.26
C SER A 323 20.10 -17.37 -10.38
N VAL A 324 19.88 -16.21 -11.03
CA VAL A 324 20.92 -15.20 -11.25
C VAL A 324 20.71 -14.05 -10.29
N MET A 325 21.76 -13.61 -9.62
CA MET A 325 21.73 -12.47 -8.70
C MET A 325 21.77 -11.14 -9.48
N PRO A 326 20.78 -10.24 -9.30
CA PRO A 326 20.78 -8.95 -9.99
C PRO A 326 21.90 -8.02 -9.51
N GLY A 327 22.49 -7.26 -10.44
CA GLY A 327 23.58 -6.31 -10.15
C GLY A 327 24.87 -6.99 -9.68
N THR A 328 25.18 -8.15 -10.26
CA THR A 328 26.38 -8.95 -9.97
C THR A 328 27.26 -9.14 -11.21
N ASP A 329 27.31 -8.16 -12.09
CA ASP A 329 28.36 -8.06 -13.10
C ASP A 329 29.61 -7.45 -12.46
N LEU A 330 30.72 -8.20 -12.47
CA LEU A 330 32.02 -7.78 -11.90
C LEU A 330 32.61 -6.56 -12.60
N SER A 331 32.10 -6.18 -13.76
CA SER A 331 32.52 -4.96 -14.48
C SER A 331 31.89 -3.68 -13.90
N GLU A 332 30.86 -3.79 -13.04
CA GLU A 332 30.14 -2.65 -12.49
C GLU A 332 30.70 -2.21 -11.12
N ASP A 333 30.80 -0.91 -10.92
CA ASP A 333 31.24 -0.30 -9.62
C ASP A 333 30.27 -0.63 -8.47
N SER A 334 28.98 -0.88 -8.79
CA SER A 334 27.90 -1.22 -7.82
C SER A 334 27.74 -2.70 -7.54
N TYR A 335 28.73 -3.52 -7.94
CA TYR A 335 28.70 -4.99 -7.80
C TYR A 335 28.17 -5.49 -6.46
N GLY A 336 27.05 -6.19 -6.51
CA GLY A 336 26.43 -6.84 -5.37
C GLY A 336 25.85 -5.91 -4.29
N GLU A 337 25.86 -4.59 -4.46
CA GLU A 337 25.33 -3.64 -3.47
C GLU A 337 23.85 -3.89 -3.20
N TYR A 338 23.06 -4.15 -4.24
CA TYR A 338 21.65 -4.39 -4.12
C TYR A 338 21.33 -5.66 -3.33
N VAL A 339 21.97 -6.78 -3.66
CA VAL A 339 21.81 -8.06 -2.93
C VAL A 339 22.26 -7.92 -1.48
N ARG A 340 23.44 -7.34 -1.24
CA ARG A 340 23.97 -7.12 0.12
C ARG A 340 23.11 -6.16 0.94
N SER A 341 22.32 -5.30 0.32
CA SER A 341 21.37 -4.44 1.04
C SER A 341 20.25 -5.26 1.69
N GLN A 342 19.90 -6.42 1.13
CA GLN A 342 18.74 -7.24 1.54
C GLN A 342 19.16 -8.53 2.28
N TYR A 343 20.35 -9.06 2.03
CA TYR A 343 20.78 -10.35 2.56
C TYR A 343 21.97 -10.21 3.51
N ASP A 344 21.98 -11.08 4.53
CA ASP A 344 23.11 -11.28 5.43
C ASP A 344 23.85 -12.56 5.01
N VAL A 345 25.20 -12.56 5.10
CA VAL A 345 26.03 -13.75 4.93
C VAL A 345 26.08 -14.51 6.26
N LEU A 346 25.54 -15.72 6.29
CA LEU A 346 25.53 -16.57 7.49
C LEU A 346 26.87 -17.25 7.72
N GLU A 347 27.48 -17.75 6.65
CA GLU A 347 28.78 -18.43 6.64
C GLU A 347 29.48 -18.19 5.29
N GLY A 348 30.79 -18.15 5.25
CA GLY A 348 31.58 -17.93 4.05
C GLY A 348 31.65 -16.45 3.64
N THR A 349 31.66 -16.20 2.34
CA THR A 349 31.75 -14.84 1.75
C THR A 349 30.75 -14.67 0.61
N PHE A 350 30.42 -13.41 0.34
CA PHE A 350 29.71 -13.06 -0.90
C PHE A 350 30.68 -13.29 -2.09
N PRO A 351 30.20 -13.75 -3.27
CA PRO A 351 31.05 -14.02 -4.41
C PRO A 351 31.94 -12.84 -4.79
N GLU A 352 33.24 -13.12 -5.00
CA GLU A 352 34.23 -12.13 -5.44
C GLU A 352 34.82 -12.46 -6.80
N SER A 353 34.50 -13.65 -7.33
CA SER A 353 34.93 -14.13 -8.66
C SER A 353 33.77 -14.79 -9.40
N GLU A 354 33.95 -14.96 -10.71
CA GLU A 354 32.97 -15.64 -11.59
C GLU A 354 32.78 -17.12 -11.23
N ASP A 355 33.74 -17.76 -10.58
CA ASP A 355 33.69 -19.17 -10.18
C ASP A 355 33.02 -19.43 -8.85
N GLU A 356 32.51 -18.34 -8.21
CA GLU A 356 31.89 -18.40 -6.91
C GLU A 356 30.37 -18.19 -7.01
N VAL A 357 29.64 -19.01 -6.28
CA VAL A 357 28.18 -18.96 -6.18
C VAL A 357 27.76 -19.01 -4.73
N VAL A 358 26.49 -18.72 -4.44
CA VAL A 358 25.97 -18.75 -3.07
C VAL A 358 24.71 -19.61 -2.99
N LEU A 359 24.50 -20.19 -1.80
CA LEU A 359 23.24 -20.81 -1.45
C LEU A 359 22.36 -19.80 -0.70
N VAL A 360 21.15 -19.56 -1.19
CA VAL A 360 20.14 -18.72 -0.52
C VAL A 360 19.21 -19.63 0.26
N VAL A 361 19.03 -19.31 1.55
CA VAL A 361 18.17 -20.07 2.46
C VAL A 361 17.00 -19.20 2.93
N GLY A 362 15.90 -19.85 3.32
CA GLY A 362 14.73 -19.19 3.89
C GLY A 362 15.02 -18.46 5.20
N SER A 363 14.07 -17.65 5.67
CA SER A 363 14.22 -16.83 6.88
C SER A 363 14.50 -17.63 8.16
N SER A 364 14.16 -18.91 8.19
CA SER A 364 14.41 -19.85 9.30
C SER A 364 15.65 -20.72 9.10
N ASN A 365 16.51 -20.39 8.16
CA ASN A 365 17.65 -21.20 7.69
C ASN A 365 17.21 -22.55 7.12
N ASP A 366 16.08 -22.59 6.47
CA ASP A 366 15.50 -23.76 5.84
C ASP A 366 15.65 -23.70 4.32
N VAL A 367 15.75 -24.83 3.68
CA VAL A 367 15.72 -25.02 2.23
C VAL A 367 14.84 -26.23 1.96
N LEU A 368 14.05 -26.17 0.90
CA LEU A 368 13.18 -27.29 0.53
C LEU A 368 14.01 -28.55 0.26
N ASP A 369 13.53 -29.69 0.72
CA ASP A 369 14.12 -31.01 0.46
C ASP A 369 14.30 -31.29 -1.04
N LEU A 370 13.32 -30.89 -1.86
CA LEU A 370 13.38 -30.96 -3.33
C LEU A 370 14.56 -30.15 -3.90
N THR A 371 14.85 -28.98 -3.35
CA THR A 371 16.00 -28.15 -3.74
C THR A 371 17.30 -28.80 -3.30
N LEU A 372 17.38 -29.29 -2.06
CA LEU A 372 18.60 -29.93 -1.54
C LEU A 372 18.98 -31.18 -2.30
N VAL A 373 17.99 -32.00 -2.70
CA VAL A 373 18.28 -33.23 -3.47
C VAL A 373 18.71 -32.89 -4.91
N GLN A 374 18.13 -31.88 -5.53
CA GLN A 374 18.55 -31.41 -6.86
C GLN A 374 19.97 -30.81 -6.84
N LEU A 375 20.36 -30.15 -5.76
CA LEU A 375 21.70 -29.62 -5.56
C LEU A 375 22.72 -30.69 -5.12
N GLY A 376 22.29 -31.95 -4.96
CA GLY A 376 23.17 -33.06 -4.58
C GLY A 376 23.66 -33.00 -3.14
N PHE A 377 22.88 -32.40 -2.22
CA PHE A 377 23.18 -32.42 -0.78
C PHE A 377 22.58 -33.59 -0.05
N MET A 378 21.65 -34.33 -0.67
CA MET A 378 20.96 -35.46 -0.10
C MET A 378 21.11 -36.67 -1.02
N THR A 379 21.28 -37.84 -0.45
CA THR A 379 21.25 -39.11 -1.18
C THR A 379 19.82 -39.54 -1.46
N GLU A 380 19.63 -40.46 -2.41
CA GLU A 380 18.32 -41.05 -2.71
C GLU A 380 17.70 -41.69 -1.44
N GLU A 381 18.50 -42.40 -0.63
CA GLU A 381 18.02 -43.05 0.58
C GLU A 381 17.56 -42.05 1.64
N GLU A 382 18.32 -40.98 1.88
CA GLU A 382 17.94 -39.90 2.80
C GLU A 382 16.64 -39.22 2.35
N PHE A 383 16.54 -38.91 1.06
CA PHE A 383 15.33 -38.29 0.48
C PHE A 383 14.10 -39.20 0.65
N LEU A 384 14.20 -40.49 0.33
CA LEU A 384 13.10 -41.43 0.50
C LEU A 384 12.74 -41.66 1.97
N ASN A 385 13.72 -41.66 2.88
CA ASN A 385 13.47 -41.83 4.32
C ASN A 385 12.70 -40.65 4.93
N LEU A 386 12.77 -39.43 4.38
CA LEU A 386 11.94 -38.31 4.81
C LEU A 386 10.44 -38.59 4.60
N PHE A 387 10.08 -39.32 3.56
CA PHE A 387 8.67 -39.68 3.30
C PHE A 387 8.19 -40.84 4.16
N ILE A 388 9.04 -41.83 4.42
CA ILE A 388 8.69 -43.02 5.22
C ILE A 388 8.49 -42.65 6.69
N SER A 389 9.35 -41.78 7.23
CA SER A 389 9.24 -41.33 8.63
C SER A 389 8.02 -40.42 8.85
N SER A 390 7.52 -39.76 7.81
CA SER A 390 6.33 -38.90 7.92
C SER A 390 5.00 -39.68 8.02
N GLU A 391 4.92 -40.95 7.57
CA GLU A 391 3.72 -41.78 7.72
C GLU A 391 3.50 -42.27 9.17
N ASP A 392 4.57 -42.47 9.94
CA ASP A 392 4.49 -42.91 11.34
C ASP A 392 4.33 -41.73 12.35
N GLY A 393 4.35 -40.51 11.87
CA GLY A 393 4.32 -39.27 12.68
C GLY A 393 5.68 -39.00 13.29
N VAL A 394 6.17 -37.76 13.18
CA VAL A 394 7.40 -37.30 13.82
C VAL A 394 7.32 -37.60 15.33
N GLU A 395 8.15 -38.48 15.87
CA GLU A 395 8.23 -38.71 17.32
C GLU A 395 8.60 -37.38 18.01
N GLU A 396 7.81 -36.97 19.03
CA GLU A 396 8.12 -35.78 19.83
C GLU A 396 9.53 -35.86 20.39
N GLY A 397 10.49 -35.18 19.75
CA GLY A 397 11.89 -35.07 20.21
C GLY A 397 12.99 -35.47 19.22
N GLU A 398 12.64 -35.88 17.99
CA GLU A 398 13.63 -35.99 16.91
C GLU A 398 14.02 -34.61 16.41
N GLU A 399 15.32 -34.36 16.31
CA GLU A 399 15.82 -33.14 15.65
C GLU A 399 15.54 -33.22 14.15
N PRO A 400 15.08 -32.13 13.50
CA PRO A 400 14.86 -32.12 12.06
C PRO A 400 16.19 -32.42 11.33
N ALA A 401 16.07 -33.05 10.15
CA ALA A 401 17.23 -33.26 9.28
C ALA A 401 17.93 -31.93 9.01
N SER A 402 19.24 -31.87 9.16
CA SER A 402 20.01 -30.64 9.00
C SER A 402 21.36 -30.94 8.35
N ILE A 403 21.84 -29.98 7.57
CA ILE A 403 23.17 -30.04 6.93
C ILE A 403 24.03 -28.93 7.55
N PRO A 404 25.20 -29.26 8.09
CA PRO A 404 26.11 -28.25 8.64
C PRO A 404 26.61 -27.27 7.56
N PHE A 405 26.83 -26.02 7.95
CA PHE A 405 27.28 -24.98 7.00
C PHE A 405 28.65 -25.28 6.38
N ASP A 406 29.52 -25.95 7.08
CA ASP A 406 30.87 -26.38 6.61
C ASP A 406 30.79 -27.50 5.56
N GLU A 407 29.68 -28.19 5.41
CA GLU A 407 29.43 -29.14 4.32
C GLU A 407 28.85 -28.46 3.09
N ILE A 408 28.27 -27.25 3.25
CA ILE A 408 27.68 -26.46 2.17
C ILE A 408 28.73 -25.52 1.55
N VAL A 409 29.38 -24.72 2.39
CA VAL A 409 30.43 -23.80 1.93
C VAL A 409 31.66 -24.59 1.51
N GLY A 410 32.10 -24.36 0.28
CA GLY A 410 33.19 -25.10 -0.32
C GLY A 410 32.75 -26.32 -1.16
N LYS A 411 31.43 -26.62 -1.26
CA LYS A 411 30.92 -27.61 -2.21
C LYS A 411 31.24 -27.16 -3.63
N GLU A 412 31.78 -28.07 -4.41
CA GLU A 412 32.20 -27.83 -5.78
C GLU A 412 31.19 -28.43 -6.78
N TYR A 413 30.92 -27.69 -7.85
CA TYR A 413 30.22 -28.12 -9.04
C TYR A 413 31.16 -28.01 -10.23
N THR A 414 30.88 -28.78 -11.28
CA THR A 414 31.63 -28.69 -12.52
C THR A 414 30.74 -28.12 -13.64
N LEU A 415 31.12 -26.97 -14.17
CA LEU A 415 30.42 -26.35 -15.30
C LEU A 415 31.11 -26.80 -16.60
N TYR A 416 30.36 -27.44 -17.49
CA TYR A 416 30.83 -27.86 -18.78
C TYR A 416 30.29 -26.98 -19.90
N ASN A 417 31.10 -26.77 -20.93
CA ASN A 417 30.66 -26.19 -22.19
C ASN A 417 29.86 -27.21 -23.01
N ASN A 418 29.01 -26.76 -23.88
CA ASN A 418 28.15 -27.62 -24.70
C ASN A 418 28.96 -28.70 -25.49
N ASP A 419 30.14 -28.38 -26.00
CA ASP A 419 30.97 -29.34 -26.74
C ASP A 419 31.44 -30.53 -25.89
N ALA A 420 31.43 -30.45 -24.57
CA ALA A 420 31.78 -31.53 -23.67
C ALA A 420 30.62 -32.50 -23.41
N ILE A 421 29.37 -31.99 -23.46
CA ILE A 421 28.18 -32.74 -23.05
C ILE A 421 27.18 -33.02 -24.17
N PHE A 422 27.22 -32.25 -25.28
CA PHE A 422 26.45 -32.55 -26.50
C PHE A 422 27.31 -33.35 -27.49
N LEU A 423 27.19 -34.67 -27.39
CA LEU A 423 28.02 -35.60 -28.17
C LEU A 423 27.45 -35.79 -29.59
N ARG A 424 28.27 -35.57 -30.60
CA ARG A 424 27.83 -35.75 -32.00
C ARG A 424 27.64 -37.24 -32.31
N ASP A 425 26.44 -37.63 -32.79
CA ASP A 425 26.22 -39.00 -33.29
C ASP A 425 26.80 -39.18 -34.68
N THR A 426 27.95 -39.84 -34.71
CA THR A 426 28.62 -40.20 -35.97
C THR A 426 28.08 -41.49 -36.58
N THR A 427 27.21 -42.22 -35.88
CA THR A 427 26.68 -43.52 -36.32
C THR A 427 25.35 -43.38 -37.08
N GLY A 428 24.60 -42.29 -36.85
CA GLY A 428 23.28 -42.05 -37.40
C GLY A 428 22.20 -43.03 -36.90
N LEU A 429 22.51 -43.82 -35.85
CA LEU A 429 21.60 -44.83 -35.32
C LEU A 429 20.50 -44.23 -34.41
N THR A 430 20.83 -43.13 -33.74
CA THR A 430 19.91 -42.47 -32.78
C THR A 430 18.80 -41.66 -33.49
N GLY A 431 19.10 -41.21 -34.69
CA GLY A 431 18.20 -40.31 -35.45
C GLY A 431 18.38 -38.84 -35.14
N TYR A 432 19.34 -38.50 -34.27
CA TYR A 432 19.70 -37.12 -33.87
C TYR A 432 21.14 -36.81 -34.32
N ASN A 433 21.46 -35.54 -34.53
CA ASN A 433 22.81 -35.11 -34.84
C ASN A 433 23.68 -35.00 -33.57
N TYR A 434 23.10 -34.60 -32.47
CA TYR A 434 23.72 -34.49 -31.17
C TYR A 434 22.88 -35.16 -30.09
N LEU A 435 23.56 -35.75 -29.11
CA LEU A 435 22.94 -36.33 -27.92
C LEU A 435 23.43 -35.59 -26.70
N TYR A 436 22.49 -35.09 -25.91
CA TYR A 436 22.77 -34.55 -24.59
C TYR A 436 23.19 -35.66 -23.63
N ASN A 437 24.33 -35.48 -22.98
CA ASN A 437 24.94 -36.41 -22.04
C ASN A 437 24.95 -35.77 -20.64
N GLY A 438 23.78 -35.71 -19.98
CA GLY A 438 23.59 -35.06 -18.67
C GLY A 438 24.04 -35.92 -17.49
N TYR A 439 24.54 -37.14 -17.69
CA TYR A 439 24.97 -38.02 -16.63
C TYR A 439 26.08 -38.97 -17.07
N SER A 440 27.00 -39.30 -16.18
CA SER A 440 28.10 -40.21 -16.42
C SER A 440 28.44 -41.01 -15.14
N LEU A 441 28.75 -42.29 -15.30
CA LEU A 441 29.35 -43.06 -14.20
C LEU A 441 30.72 -42.52 -13.86
N LEU A 442 31.04 -42.42 -12.58
CA LEU A 442 32.39 -42.13 -12.14
C LEU A 442 33.25 -43.41 -12.17
N GLY A 443 34.41 -43.31 -12.82
CA GLY A 443 35.43 -44.38 -12.81
C GLY A 443 36.11 -44.53 -11.47
N GLU A 444 36.93 -45.57 -11.32
CA GLU A 444 37.76 -45.80 -10.11
C GLU A 444 38.75 -44.64 -9.85
N ASP A 445 39.09 -43.87 -10.87
CA ASP A 445 39.93 -42.67 -10.82
C ASP A 445 39.17 -41.39 -10.45
N GLY A 446 37.87 -41.48 -10.22
CA GLY A 446 37.00 -40.35 -9.89
C GLY A 446 36.60 -39.48 -11.10
N ASN A 447 36.99 -39.87 -12.32
CA ASN A 447 36.64 -39.13 -13.51
C ASN A 447 35.37 -39.66 -14.19
N PRO A 448 34.54 -38.80 -14.81
CA PRO A 448 33.36 -39.23 -15.55
C PRO A 448 33.76 -40.06 -16.79
N ALA A 449 33.13 -41.22 -16.97
CA ALA A 449 33.48 -42.17 -18.00
C ALA A 449 33.12 -41.71 -19.44
N THR A 450 32.13 -40.89 -19.58
CA THR A 450 31.55 -40.51 -20.92
C THR A 450 31.72 -39.03 -21.24
N ILE A 451 32.09 -38.16 -20.30
CA ILE A 451 32.33 -36.74 -20.52
C ILE A 451 33.82 -36.54 -20.82
N THR A 452 34.17 -35.90 -21.89
CA THR A 452 35.54 -35.81 -22.42
C THR A 452 36.15 -34.40 -22.35
N GLY A 453 35.42 -33.38 -21.94
CA GLY A 453 35.89 -32.01 -21.86
C GLY A 453 36.47 -31.70 -20.45
N GLU A 454 37.33 -30.67 -20.38
CA GLU A 454 37.70 -30.06 -19.10
C GLU A 454 36.54 -29.20 -18.61
N GLY A 455 36.08 -29.46 -17.39
CA GLY A 455 35.05 -28.63 -16.73
C GLY A 455 35.68 -27.54 -15.88
N ARG A 456 34.98 -26.45 -15.74
CA ARG A 456 35.29 -25.31 -14.86
C ARG A 456 34.71 -25.59 -13.48
N THR A 457 35.54 -25.50 -12.45
CA THR A 457 35.06 -25.71 -11.06
C THR A 457 34.35 -24.46 -10.57
N ILE A 458 33.12 -24.62 -10.10
CA ILE A 458 32.28 -23.58 -9.50
C ILE A 458 32.10 -23.95 -8.03
N THR A 459 32.34 -23.00 -7.12
CA THR A 459 32.37 -23.29 -5.67
C THR A 459 31.32 -22.44 -4.93
N ILE A 460 30.60 -23.04 -3.99
CA ILE A 460 29.74 -22.29 -3.07
C ILE A 460 30.65 -21.52 -2.09
N SER A 461 30.70 -20.19 -2.26
CA SER A 461 31.54 -19.32 -1.41
C SER A 461 30.82 -18.89 -0.13
N GLY A 462 29.50 -18.93 -0.08
CA GLY A 462 28.76 -18.50 1.09
C GLY A 462 27.29 -18.89 1.11
N ILE A 463 26.67 -18.66 2.26
CA ILE A 463 25.25 -18.89 2.51
C ILE A 463 24.60 -17.54 2.82
N LEU A 464 23.57 -17.19 2.09
CA LEU A 464 22.83 -15.93 2.23
C LEU A 464 21.44 -16.17 2.86
N ARG A 465 21.04 -15.28 3.76
CA ARG A 465 19.68 -15.24 4.32
C ARG A 465 19.13 -13.84 4.27
N LEU A 466 17.84 -13.74 4.02
CA LEU A 466 17.12 -12.47 4.03
C LEU A 466 17.25 -11.79 5.41
N LYS A 467 17.56 -10.48 5.44
CA LYS A 467 17.71 -9.71 6.68
C LYS A 467 16.44 -9.68 7.51
N GLU A 468 16.60 -9.65 8.83
CA GLU A 468 15.47 -9.52 9.74
C GLU A 468 14.67 -8.24 9.46
N GLY A 469 13.36 -8.38 9.33
CA GLY A 469 12.43 -7.27 9.09
C GLY A 469 12.01 -7.10 7.63
N LEU A 470 12.66 -7.79 6.68
CA LEU A 470 12.21 -7.90 5.30
C LEU A 470 11.32 -9.14 5.14
N THR A 471 10.26 -9.02 4.37
CA THR A 471 9.33 -10.14 4.08
C THR A 471 9.69 -10.83 2.78
N TYR A 472 10.18 -10.07 1.80
CA TYR A 472 10.57 -10.53 0.46
C TYR A 472 11.93 -9.95 0.09
N GLY A 473 12.68 -10.68 -0.73
CA GLY A 473 13.97 -10.26 -1.27
C GLY A 473 14.07 -10.52 -2.76
N CYS A 474 15.14 -10.08 -3.40
CA CYS A 474 15.34 -10.21 -4.85
C CYS A 474 15.79 -11.61 -5.30
N LEU A 475 16.14 -12.50 -4.39
CA LEU A 475 16.62 -13.84 -4.70
C LEU A 475 15.59 -14.89 -4.31
N SER A 476 15.56 -15.97 -5.10
CA SER A 476 14.83 -17.20 -4.75
C SER A 476 15.73 -18.12 -3.92
N ASP A 477 15.12 -18.95 -3.05
CA ASP A 477 15.85 -19.98 -2.30
C ASP A 477 16.47 -20.99 -3.28
N GLY A 478 17.72 -21.34 -3.08
CA GLY A 478 18.49 -22.25 -3.93
C GLY A 478 19.87 -21.73 -4.29
N LEU A 479 20.45 -22.23 -5.36
CA LEU A 479 21.78 -21.84 -5.82
C LEU A 479 21.70 -20.57 -6.65
N CYS A 480 22.41 -19.54 -6.25
CA CYS A 480 22.43 -18.25 -6.95
C CYS A 480 23.81 -18.01 -7.56
N ILE A 481 23.82 -17.79 -8.87
CA ILE A 481 25.01 -17.47 -9.66
C ILE A 481 25.13 -15.97 -9.90
N THR A 482 26.32 -15.50 -10.26
CA THR A 482 26.54 -14.10 -10.66
C THR A 482 26.14 -13.86 -12.12
N GLU A 483 25.82 -12.63 -12.47
CA GLU A 483 25.61 -12.24 -13.88
C GLU A 483 26.88 -12.44 -14.70
N SER A 484 28.06 -12.19 -14.12
CA SER A 484 29.34 -12.44 -14.79
C SER A 484 29.54 -13.88 -15.19
N LEU A 485 29.21 -14.86 -14.30
CA LEU A 485 29.28 -16.28 -14.66
C LEU A 485 28.36 -16.63 -15.82
N LEU A 486 27.13 -16.08 -15.80
CA LEU A 486 26.17 -16.33 -16.89
C LEU A 486 26.65 -15.76 -18.23
N LEU A 487 27.18 -14.53 -18.23
CA LEU A 487 27.70 -13.89 -19.44
C LEU A 487 28.92 -14.62 -20.00
N ASP A 488 29.81 -15.10 -19.14
CA ASP A 488 30.93 -15.96 -19.53
C ASP A 488 30.46 -17.27 -20.15
N TYR A 489 29.50 -17.92 -19.52
CA TYR A 489 28.89 -19.15 -20.04
C TYR A 489 28.28 -18.93 -21.44
N ILE A 490 27.54 -17.85 -21.66
CA ILE A 490 26.97 -17.50 -22.97
C ILE A 490 28.09 -17.31 -24.01
N ARG A 491 29.10 -16.50 -23.68
CA ARG A 491 30.23 -16.21 -24.57
C ARG A 491 30.93 -17.47 -25.03
N ASP A 492 31.16 -18.42 -24.12
CA ASP A 492 31.83 -19.68 -24.42
C ASP A 492 30.95 -20.61 -25.27
N ASN A 493 29.63 -20.64 -25.04
CA ASN A 493 28.73 -21.57 -25.73
C ASN A 493 28.20 -21.06 -27.09
N MET A 494 28.22 -19.75 -27.32
CA MET A 494 27.88 -19.22 -28.65
C MET A 494 28.68 -19.83 -29.79
N GLN A 495 29.92 -20.27 -29.53
CA GLN A 495 30.81 -20.88 -30.55
C GLN A 495 30.74 -22.42 -30.55
N SER A 496 29.92 -23.05 -29.67
CA SER A 496 29.80 -24.49 -29.61
C SER A 496 29.22 -25.10 -30.91
N ALA A 497 29.67 -26.31 -31.22
CA ALA A 497 29.32 -26.96 -32.51
C ALA A 497 27.80 -27.21 -32.62
N VAL A 498 27.11 -27.54 -31.53
CA VAL A 498 25.67 -27.74 -31.50
C VAL A 498 24.90 -26.44 -31.78
N VAL A 499 25.33 -25.33 -31.18
CA VAL A 499 24.73 -24.00 -31.41
C VAL A 499 24.94 -23.51 -32.82
N GLN A 500 26.16 -23.69 -33.38
CA GLN A 500 26.45 -23.30 -34.75
C GLN A 500 25.62 -24.12 -35.75
N GLU A 501 25.39 -25.41 -35.52
CA GLU A 501 24.53 -26.22 -36.36
C GLU A 501 23.06 -25.82 -36.26
N LEU A 502 22.60 -25.36 -35.08
CA LEU A 502 21.26 -24.82 -34.92
C LEU A 502 21.07 -23.49 -35.66
N TYR A 503 22.09 -22.63 -35.71
CA TYR A 503 22.03 -21.40 -36.53
C TYR A 503 21.95 -21.67 -38.05
N ASP A 504 22.58 -22.75 -38.50
CA ASP A 504 22.53 -23.17 -39.91
C ASP A 504 21.20 -23.86 -40.27
N ALA A 505 20.39 -24.19 -39.27
CA ALA A 505 19.13 -24.90 -39.45
C ALA A 505 17.99 -23.97 -39.87
N THR A 506 17.09 -24.43 -40.70
CA THR A 506 15.86 -23.73 -41.05
C THR A 506 14.70 -24.23 -40.23
N ASP A 507 13.87 -23.27 -39.86
CA ASP A 507 12.74 -23.40 -38.92
C ASP A 507 11.82 -24.63 -39.15
N GLY A 508 11.36 -25.24 -38.05
CA GLY A 508 10.16 -26.09 -37.96
C GLY A 508 10.35 -27.59 -38.03
N THR A 509 11.22 -28.16 -38.92
CA THR A 509 11.41 -29.61 -39.03
C THR A 509 12.74 -30.12 -38.45
N VAL A 510 13.64 -29.23 -38.13
CA VAL A 510 15.04 -29.52 -37.86
C VAL A 510 15.27 -29.73 -36.36
N ILE A 511 14.50 -29.06 -35.49
CA ILE A 511 14.60 -29.20 -34.03
C ILE A 511 14.43 -30.67 -33.59
N ASP A 512 13.52 -31.39 -34.23
CA ASP A 512 13.21 -32.80 -33.92
C ASP A 512 14.30 -33.78 -34.31
N THR A 513 15.34 -33.34 -35.01
CA THR A 513 16.43 -34.19 -35.54
C THR A 513 17.82 -33.74 -35.10
N ILE A 514 18.00 -32.51 -34.58
CA ILE A 514 19.32 -32.00 -34.24
C ILE A 514 19.74 -32.48 -32.84
N VAL A 515 18.87 -32.31 -31.83
CA VAL A 515 19.23 -32.60 -30.43
C VAL A 515 18.30 -33.64 -29.83
N GLY A 516 18.88 -34.75 -29.41
CA GLY A 516 18.22 -35.78 -28.59
C GLY A 516 18.95 -35.98 -27.27
N GLU A 517 18.35 -36.73 -26.36
CA GLU A 517 18.93 -37.10 -25.09
C GLU A 517 18.84 -38.59 -24.82
N LEU A 518 19.72 -39.11 -23.99
CA LEU A 518 19.61 -40.49 -23.46
C LEU A 518 18.54 -40.47 -22.35
N THR A 519 17.53 -41.27 -22.54
CA THR A 519 16.38 -41.31 -21.60
C THR A 519 16.84 -41.96 -20.27
N ILE A 520 16.80 -41.24 -19.16
CA ILE A 520 17.11 -41.74 -17.81
C ILE A 520 16.28 -43.01 -17.48
N LYS A 521 15.04 -43.07 -17.90
CA LYS A 521 14.16 -44.22 -17.75
C LYS A 521 14.75 -45.54 -18.29
N SER A 522 15.35 -45.50 -19.49
CA SER A 522 15.91 -46.69 -20.13
C SER A 522 17.17 -47.20 -19.42
N MET A 523 17.89 -46.33 -18.77
CA MET A 523 19.10 -46.62 -18.03
C MET A 523 18.82 -47.55 -16.84
N PHE A 524 17.66 -47.42 -16.15
CA PHE A 524 17.29 -48.20 -14.96
C PHE A 524 16.42 -49.43 -15.25
N GLU A 525 15.58 -49.40 -16.29
CA GLU A 525 14.69 -50.52 -16.65
C GLU A 525 15.48 -51.67 -17.34
N ASP A 526 16.49 -51.37 -18.15
CA ASP A 526 17.26 -52.37 -18.91
C ASP A 526 18.38 -53.00 -18.11
N LEU A 527 18.99 -52.33 -17.13
CA LEU A 527 19.92 -52.92 -16.20
C LEU A 527 19.29 -54.02 -15.33
N GLY A 528 17.96 -53.93 -15.09
CA GLY A 528 17.18 -54.96 -14.38
C GLY A 528 16.71 -56.13 -15.24
N SER A 529 16.59 -55.98 -16.55
CA SER A 529 16.04 -56.96 -17.47
C SER A 529 17.06 -57.74 -18.30
N ALA A 530 18.34 -57.44 -18.25
CA ALA A 530 19.42 -58.11 -19.01
C ALA A 530 19.66 -59.59 -18.62
N GLY A 531 18.75 -60.18 -17.82
CA GLY A 531 18.82 -61.56 -17.32
C GLY A 531 17.94 -62.59 -18.05
N GLY A 532 17.27 -62.36 -19.14
CA GLY A 532 16.54 -63.44 -19.80
C GLY A 532 15.57 -63.06 -20.90
N GLY A 533 15.89 -63.40 -22.10
CA GLY A 533 14.88 -63.58 -23.15
C GLY A 533 15.29 -63.09 -24.53
N SER A 534 15.88 -63.99 -25.32
CA SER A 534 16.13 -63.87 -26.74
C SER A 534 14.83 -63.56 -27.53
N SER A 535 14.70 -62.35 -28.00
CA SER A 535 14.01 -62.05 -29.23
C SER A 535 14.91 -61.12 -30.04
N SER A 536 15.05 -61.39 -31.35
CA SER A 536 15.83 -60.56 -32.29
C SER A 536 15.19 -59.22 -32.46
N THR A 537 15.32 -58.37 -31.49
CA THR A 537 14.98 -56.94 -31.59
C THR A 537 16.11 -56.28 -32.39
N ASP A 538 15.78 -55.56 -33.44
CA ASP A 538 16.77 -54.83 -34.22
C ASP A 538 17.48 -53.86 -33.28
N ILE A 539 18.80 -53.84 -33.31
CA ILE A 539 19.66 -52.96 -32.48
C ILE A 539 19.20 -51.49 -32.64
N THR A 540 18.74 -51.15 -33.85
CA THR A 540 18.20 -49.80 -34.14
C THR A 540 16.95 -49.44 -33.29
N ASP A 541 16.09 -50.44 -33.06
CA ASP A 541 14.88 -50.22 -32.25
C ASP A 541 15.20 -50.11 -30.75
N VAL A 542 16.21 -50.85 -30.30
CA VAL A 542 16.75 -50.74 -28.93
C VAL A 542 17.33 -49.34 -28.73
N ILE A 543 18.21 -48.89 -29.63
CA ILE A 543 18.80 -47.55 -29.50
C ILE A 543 17.74 -46.46 -29.56
N ARG A 544 16.73 -46.58 -30.39
CA ARG A 544 15.61 -45.60 -30.40
C ARG A 544 14.80 -45.60 -29.11
N SER A 545 14.68 -46.76 -28.47
CA SER A 545 14.01 -46.82 -27.13
C SER A 545 14.80 -46.18 -26.01
N LEU A 546 16.14 -46.07 -26.19
CA LEU A 546 17.06 -45.45 -25.26
C LEU A 546 17.24 -43.95 -25.48
N THR A 547 16.70 -43.41 -26.55
CA THR A 547 16.82 -42.00 -26.89
C THR A 547 15.45 -41.32 -27.00
N SER A 548 15.36 -40.12 -26.52
CA SER A 548 14.19 -39.23 -26.67
C SER A 548 14.60 -37.88 -27.24
N LYS A 549 13.62 -37.09 -27.63
CA LYS A 549 13.84 -35.70 -27.95
C LYS A 549 14.41 -35.00 -26.71
N TYR A 550 15.39 -34.14 -26.87
CA TYR A 550 15.89 -33.29 -25.78
C TYR A 550 14.72 -32.55 -25.11
N SER A 551 14.67 -32.65 -23.80
CA SER A 551 13.60 -32.11 -22.95
C SER A 551 13.67 -30.57 -22.80
N ALA A 552 14.01 -29.87 -23.89
CA ALA A 552 14.01 -28.43 -23.91
C ALA A 552 12.64 -27.86 -23.52
N THR A 553 12.62 -26.87 -22.68
CA THR A 553 11.40 -26.11 -22.33
C THR A 553 10.88 -25.32 -23.52
N SER A 554 11.70 -25.10 -24.53
CA SER A 554 11.45 -24.28 -25.69
C SER A 554 10.97 -25.07 -26.92
N THR A 555 9.95 -24.54 -27.58
CA THR A 555 9.33 -25.13 -28.76
C THR A 555 9.83 -24.53 -30.08
N THR A 556 10.63 -23.47 -30.02
CA THR A 556 11.14 -22.74 -31.18
C THR A 556 12.66 -22.87 -31.30
N LEU A 557 13.19 -22.77 -32.51
CA LEU A 557 14.62 -22.82 -32.76
C LEU A 557 15.38 -21.70 -32.00
N THR A 558 14.88 -20.50 -32.05
CA THR A 558 15.49 -19.35 -31.34
C THR A 558 15.54 -19.57 -29.84
N ALA A 559 14.46 -20.10 -29.26
CA ALA A 559 14.40 -20.38 -27.84
C ALA A 559 15.35 -21.53 -27.43
N LEU A 560 15.50 -22.57 -28.30
CA LEU A 560 16.48 -23.64 -28.07
C LEU A 560 17.93 -23.13 -28.16
N ILE A 561 18.24 -22.26 -29.12
CA ILE A 561 19.56 -21.62 -29.20
C ILE A 561 19.86 -20.84 -27.93
N ARG A 562 18.91 -20.07 -27.40
CA ARG A 562 19.07 -19.34 -26.14
C ARG A 562 19.27 -20.27 -24.95
N GLU A 563 18.45 -21.31 -24.86
CA GLU A 563 18.54 -22.30 -23.77
C GLU A 563 19.92 -22.93 -23.67
N LEU A 564 20.58 -23.14 -24.82
CA LEU A 564 21.94 -23.63 -24.88
C LEU A 564 23.03 -22.54 -24.76
N GLY A 565 22.67 -21.31 -24.34
CA GLY A 565 23.62 -20.20 -24.22
C GLY A 565 24.17 -19.71 -25.55
N GLY A 566 23.43 -19.89 -26.64
CA GLY A 566 23.87 -19.54 -27.98
C GLY A 566 23.57 -18.10 -28.41
N ASN A 567 22.91 -17.30 -27.60
CA ASN A 567 22.50 -15.92 -27.93
C ASN A 567 22.78 -14.97 -26.77
N ASP A 568 23.45 -13.87 -27.04
CA ASP A 568 23.79 -12.81 -26.10
C ASP A 568 22.75 -11.65 -26.05
N SER A 569 21.70 -11.72 -26.91
CA SER A 569 20.59 -10.77 -26.83
C SER A 569 19.62 -11.17 -25.72
N PRO A 570 19.26 -10.28 -24.81
CA PRO A 570 18.34 -10.61 -23.73
C PRO A 570 16.95 -10.97 -24.27
N SER A 571 16.31 -11.93 -23.61
CA SER A 571 14.90 -12.32 -23.85
C SER A 571 13.96 -11.63 -22.88
N GLY A 572 14.49 -11.01 -21.84
CA GLY A 572 13.75 -10.30 -20.83
C GLY A 572 14.63 -9.36 -20.03
N ILE A 573 14.01 -8.36 -19.44
CA ILE A 573 14.65 -7.34 -18.64
C ILE A 573 13.84 -7.19 -17.37
N SER A 574 14.48 -7.24 -16.21
CA SER A 574 13.89 -7.00 -14.91
C SER A 574 14.47 -5.72 -14.31
N VAL A 575 13.64 -4.70 -14.11
CA VAL A 575 14.05 -3.42 -13.52
C VAL A 575 13.58 -3.35 -12.08
N TYR A 576 14.51 -3.29 -11.16
CA TYR A 576 14.26 -3.21 -9.71
C TYR A 576 14.19 -1.74 -9.28
N ALA A 577 12.99 -1.22 -9.08
CA ALA A 577 12.79 0.15 -8.64
C ALA A 577 13.43 0.41 -7.26
N LYS A 578 13.88 1.63 -6.99
CA LYS A 578 14.53 1.99 -5.74
C LYS A 578 13.57 2.01 -4.56
N ASP A 579 12.39 2.59 -4.77
CA ASP A 579 11.27 2.61 -3.84
C ASP A 579 9.95 2.81 -4.61
N PHE A 580 8.83 2.78 -3.89
CA PHE A 580 7.50 2.92 -4.52
C PHE A 580 7.29 4.30 -5.18
N THR A 581 7.89 5.35 -4.64
CA THR A 581 7.77 6.72 -5.16
C THR A 581 8.54 6.89 -6.47
N THR A 582 9.76 6.39 -6.49
CA THR A 582 10.63 6.41 -7.68
C THR A 582 10.17 5.45 -8.77
N LYS A 583 9.39 4.41 -8.41
CA LYS A 583 8.81 3.49 -9.39
C LYS A 583 7.88 4.19 -10.38
N GLU A 584 7.05 5.12 -9.92
CA GLU A 584 6.17 5.88 -10.81
C GLU A 584 6.99 6.72 -11.80
N ASP A 585 8.08 7.35 -11.34
CA ASP A 585 9.00 8.10 -12.18
C ASP A 585 9.78 7.18 -13.15
N MET A 586 10.15 5.99 -12.71
CA MET A 586 10.77 4.95 -13.53
C MET A 586 9.83 4.48 -14.65
N LEU A 587 8.57 4.19 -14.33
CA LEU A 587 7.56 3.82 -15.33
C LEU A 587 7.29 4.96 -16.31
N ALA A 588 7.25 6.21 -15.84
CA ALA A 588 7.11 7.37 -16.70
C ALA A 588 8.31 7.51 -17.67
N TYR A 589 9.53 7.22 -17.20
CA TYR A 589 10.71 7.16 -18.06
C TYR A 589 10.58 6.06 -19.12
N MET A 590 10.13 4.86 -18.74
CA MET A 590 9.93 3.77 -19.71
C MET A 590 8.83 4.10 -20.74
N ASP A 591 7.77 4.80 -20.34
CA ASP A 591 6.67 5.24 -21.22
C ASP A 591 7.10 6.35 -22.20
N GLU A 592 8.20 7.06 -21.93
CA GLU A 592 8.74 8.05 -22.85
C GLU A 592 9.23 7.41 -24.16
N TRP A 593 9.76 6.18 -24.10
CA TRP A 593 10.06 5.38 -25.30
C TRP A 593 8.81 5.22 -26.18
N ASN A 594 7.70 4.77 -25.58
CA ASN A 594 6.44 4.56 -26.31
C ASN A 594 5.88 5.87 -26.88
N THR A 595 6.09 6.98 -26.18
CA THR A 595 5.73 8.32 -26.67
C THR A 595 6.55 8.70 -27.92
N ALA A 596 7.85 8.39 -27.93
CA ALA A 596 8.72 8.63 -29.08
C ALA A 596 8.33 7.73 -30.28
N VAL A 597 8.00 6.47 -30.02
CA VAL A 597 7.48 5.52 -31.03
C VAL A 597 6.17 6.03 -31.64
N GLU A 598 5.23 6.48 -30.84
CA GLU A 598 3.95 7.03 -31.31
C GLU A 598 4.18 8.29 -32.15
N ALA A 599 5.11 9.15 -31.76
CA ALA A 599 5.49 10.34 -32.53
C ALA A 599 6.08 9.96 -33.92
N ALA A 600 6.98 8.96 -33.96
CA ALA A 600 7.56 8.46 -35.19
C ALA A 600 6.49 7.85 -36.11
N ARG A 601 5.61 7.04 -35.56
CA ARG A 601 4.49 6.41 -36.26
C ARG A 601 3.50 7.43 -36.85
N SER A 602 3.17 8.47 -36.03
CA SER A 602 2.32 9.57 -36.48
C SER A 602 2.96 10.38 -37.60
N ALA A 603 4.27 10.68 -37.50
CA ALA A 603 5.00 11.38 -38.55
C ALA A 603 5.04 10.58 -39.84
N TYR A 604 5.20 9.26 -39.80
CA TYR A 604 5.11 8.39 -40.95
C TYR A 604 3.74 8.43 -41.62
N PHE A 605 2.68 8.36 -40.82
CA PHE A 605 1.29 8.45 -41.28
C PHE A 605 1.00 9.80 -41.94
N ASP A 606 1.46 10.90 -41.37
CA ASP A 606 1.28 12.24 -41.91
C ASP A 606 1.98 12.39 -43.26
N ALA A 607 3.13 11.70 -43.45
CA ALA A 607 3.88 11.72 -44.68
C ALA A 607 3.30 10.80 -45.78
N ASN A 608 2.75 9.62 -45.40
CA ASN A 608 2.39 8.55 -46.35
C ASN A 608 0.87 8.31 -46.44
N GLY A 609 0.08 8.77 -45.48
CA GLY A 609 -1.38 8.57 -45.40
C GLY A 609 -1.80 7.13 -45.04
N THR A 610 -0.85 6.26 -44.70
CA THR A 610 -1.07 4.87 -44.32
C THR A 610 0.05 4.40 -43.38
N TYR A 611 -0.20 3.36 -42.60
CA TYR A 611 0.83 2.65 -41.82
C TYR A 611 1.45 1.47 -42.59
N GLU A 612 0.99 1.20 -43.80
CA GLU A 612 1.53 0.10 -44.63
C GLU A 612 2.98 0.37 -45.01
N GLY A 613 3.88 -0.56 -44.67
CA GLY A 613 5.32 -0.39 -44.91
C GLY A 613 6.05 0.42 -43.83
N TYR A 614 5.44 0.66 -42.70
CA TYR A 614 6.15 1.25 -41.56
C TYR A 614 7.22 0.27 -41.05
N ASP A 615 8.47 0.70 -41.09
CA ASP A 615 9.66 -0.03 -40.61
C ASP A 615 10.42 0.80 -39.57
N GLY A 616 9.67 1.50 -38.72
CA GLY A 616 10.19 2.32 -37.62
C GLY A 616 10.12 1.59 -36.28
N PRO A 617 10.53 2.27 -35.20
CA PRO A 617 10.55 1.68 -33.85
C PRO A 617 9.17 1.14 -33.42
N THR A 618 9.21 0.11 -32.58
CA THR A 618 8.03 -0.56 -32.03
C THR A 618 7.84 -0.21 -30.56
N GLU A 619 6.57 -0.21 -30.12
CA GLU A 619 6.21 -0.01 -28.72
C GLU A 619 6.73 -1.17 -27.87
N ILE A 620 7.13 -0.87 -26.65
CA ILE A 620 7.57 -1.83 -25.66
C ILE A 620 6.49 -1.92 -24.55
N SER A 621 6.08 -3.15 -24.30
CA SER A 621 5.11 -3.47 -23.24
C SER A 621 5.82 -4.07 -22.04
N TYR A 622 5.52 -3.56 -20.85
CA TYR A 622 6.07 -4.07 -19.60
C TYR A 622 4.97 -4.59 -18.66
N SER A 623 5.35 -5.48 -17.77
CA SER A 623 4.46 -6.04 -16.75
C SER A 623 4.84 -5.51 -15.36
N ASP A 624 3.92 -4.78 -14.74
CA ASP A 624 3.99 -4.37 -13.34
C ASP A 624 3.02 -5.19 -12.50
N THR A 625 3.50 -6.33 -12.02
CA THR A 625 2.69 -7.26 -11.20
C THR A 625 2.29 -6.64 -9.87
N VAL A 626 3.23 -5.96 -9.20
CA VAL A 626 2.96 -5.32 -7.89
C VAL A 626 1.93 -4.20 -8.04
N GLY A 627 2.13 -3.30 -9.01
CA GLY A 627 1.18 -2.20 -9.25
C GLY A 627 -0.22 -2.72 -9.59
N THR A 628 -0.32 -3.77 -10.38
CA THR A 628 -1.60 -4.40 -10.73
C THR A 628 -2.30 -5.01 -9.51
N LEU A 629 -1.58 -5.84 -8.73
CA LEU A 629 -2.14 -6.48 -7.53
C LEU A 629 -2.54 -5.45 -6.48
N MET A 630 -1.69 -4.45 -6.23
CA MET A 630 -1.95 -3.41 -5.24
C MET A 630 -3.06 -2.45 -5.68
N GLY A 631 -3.18 -2.17 -6.97
CA GLY A 631 -4.32 -1.44 -7.53
C GLY A 631 -5.66 -2.12 -7.23
N MET A 632 -5.72 -3.45 -7.35
CA MET A 632 -6.92 -4.23 -6.98
C MET A 632 -7.19 -4.19 -5.48
N VAL A 633 -6.16 -4.42 -4.66
CA VAL A 633 -6.28 -4.38 -3.19
C VAL A 633 -6.73 -3.00 -2.73
N ASN A 634 -6.14 -1.93 -3.24
CA ASN A 634 -6.52 -0.56 -2.93
C ASN A 634 -7.97 -0.25 -3.37
N THR A 635 -8.42 -0.75 -4.51
CA THR A 635 -9.81 -0.60 -4.97
C THR A 635 -10.79 -1.26 -4.00
N ILE A 636 -10.51 -2.50 -3.56
CA ILE A 636 -11.34 -3.22 -2.59
C ILE A 636 -11.36 -2.49 -1.24
N LEU A 637 -10.20 -2.05 -0.75
CA LEU A 637 -10.10 -1.34 0.53
C LEU A 637 -10.80 0.02 0.49
N ASN A 638 -10.67 0.76 -0.60
CA ASN A 638 -11.39 2.01 -0.78
C ASN A 638 -12.90 1.79 -0.78
N ALA A 639 -13.39 0.75 -1.47
CA ALA A 639 -14.80 0.39 -1.45
C ALA A 639 -15.30 0.06 -0.04
N ILE A 640 -14.56 -0.77 0.72
CA ILE A 640 -14.88 -1.11 2.10
C ILE A 640 -14.85 0.16 2.98
N THR A 641 -13.83 1.00 2.83
CA THR A 641 -13.68 2.26 3.58
C THR A 641 -14.85 3.20 3.31
N TYR A 642 -15.28 3.36 2.06
CA TYR A 642 -16.45 4.20 1.73
C TYR A 642 -17.73 3.69 2.37
N VAL A 643 -17.96 2.37 2.38
CA VAL A 643 -19.12 1.77 3.04
C VAL A 643 -19.06 2.02 4.55
N LEU A 644 -17.90 1.82 5.19
CA LEU A 644 -17.72 2.06 6.62
C LEU A 644 -17.88 3.55 6.97
N VAL A 645 -17.35 4.45 6.16
CA VAL A 645 -17.53 5.91 6.31
C VAL A 645 -19.01 6.29 6.19
N ALA A 646 -19.75 5.69 5.26
CA ALA A 646 -21.19 5.94 5.14
C ALA A 646 -21.96 5.51 6.41
N PHE A 647 -21.67 4.34 6.97
CA PHE A 647 -22.29 3.89 8.23
C PHE A 647 -21.91 4.79 9.42
N THR A 648 -20.66 5.20 9.50
CA THR A 648 -20.22 6.09 10.59
C THR A 648 -20.77 7.50 10.44
N ALA A 649 -21.00 7.99 9.23
CA ALA A 649 -21.67 9.25 8.97
C ALA A 649 -23.11 9.25 9.51
N ILE A 650 -23.85 8.14 9.35
CA ILE A 650 -25.18 7.97 9.95
C ILE A 650 -25.09 8.05 11.48
N SER A 651 -24.12 7.35 12.09
CA SER A 651 -23.89 7.42 13.55
C SER A 651 -23.61 8.85 14.03
N LEU A 652 -22.83 9.61 13.24
CA LEU A 652 -22.50 11.01 13.53
C LEU A 652 -23.72 11.91 13.44
N VAL A 653 -24.61 11.70 12.47
CA VAL A 653 -25.89 12.42 12.35
C VAL A 653 -26.78 12.14 13.56
N VAL A 654 -26.93 10.87 13.95
CA VAL A 654 -27.70 10.48 15.14
C VAL A 654 -27.16 11.15 16.40
N SER A 655 -25.82 11.12 16.59
CA SER A 655 -25.16 11.79 17.71
C SER A 655 -25.42 13.31 17.71
N THR A 656 -25.36 13.95 16.55
CA THR A 656 -25.64 15.38 16.37
C THR A 656 -27.08 15.74 16.73
N VAL A 657 -28.05 14.93 16.31
CA VAL A 657 -29.46 15.10 16.68
C VAL A 657 -29.65 14.92 18.18
N MET A 658 -29.03 13.91 18.78
CA MET A 658 -29.10 13.65 20.22
C MET A 658 -28.59 14.85 21.02
N ILE A 659 -27.44 15.43 20.64
CA ILE A 659 -26.91 16.65 21.27
C ILE A 659 -27.92 17.79 21.14
N GLY A 660 -28.53 17.96 19.98
CA GLY A 660 -29.56 18.99 19.73
C GLY A 660 -30.77 18.85 20.65
N VAL A 661 -31.27 17.62 20.81
CA VAL A 661 -32.40 17.33 21.73
C VAL A 661 -32.02 17.61 23.17
N ILE A 662 -30.87 17.13 23.66
CA ILE A 662 -30.43 17.35 25.05
C ILE A 662 -30.24 18.85 25.31
N THR A 663 -29.64 19.57 24.35
CA THR A 663 -29.45 21.03 24.45
C THR A 663 -30.79 21.76 24.47
N TYR A 664 -31.77 21.33 23.65
CA TYR A 664 -33.11 21.89 23.63
C TYR A 664 -33.83 21.70 24.99
N VAL A 665 -33.76 20.49 25.58
CA VAL A 665 -34.30 20.21 26.91
C VAL A 665 -33.64 21.11 27.97
N SER A 666 -32.30 21.29 27.87
CA SER A 666 -31.56 22.21 28.75
C SER A 666 -32.04 23.65 28.65
N VAL A 667 -32.38 24.13 27.44
CA VAL A 667 -32.94 25.47 27.22
C VAL A 667 -34.35 25.60 27.89
N VAL A 668 -35.19 24.57 27.75
CA VAL A 668 -36.54 24.58 28.36
C VAL A 668 -36.46 24.64 29.89
N GLU A 669 -35.60 23.87 30.51
CA GLU A 669 -35.40 23.88 31.99
C GLU A 669 -34.85 25.21 32.48
N ARG A 670 -34.10 25.97 31.69
CA ARG A 670 -33.51 27.26 32.08
C ARG A 670 -34.33 28.45 31.59
N THR A 671 -35.64 28.26 31.27
CA THR A 671 -36.50 29.33 30.74
C THR A 671 -36.55 30.52 31.73
N LYS A 672 -36.62 30.30 33.03
CA LYS A 672 -36.59 31.37 34.05
C LYS A 672 -35.28 32.15 34.07
N GLU A 673 -34.10 31.45 34.03
CA GLU A 673 -32.78 32.10 33.94
C GLU A 673 -32.66 33.01 32.71
N ILE A 674 -33.17 32.54 31.55
CA ILE A 674 -33.20 33.31 30.29
C ILE A 674 -34.11 34.53 30.43
N GLY A 675 -35.25 34.37 31.12
CA GLY A 675 -36.19 35.45 31.40
C GLY A 675 -35.55 36.55 32.24
N ILE A 676 -34.85 36.19 33.30
CA ILE A 676 -34.11 37.12 34.18
C ILE A 676 -33.04 37.87 33.39
N LEU A 677 -32.19 37.17 32.63
CA LEU A 677 -31.14 37.80 31.85
C LEU A 677 -31.72 38.82 30.82
N ARG A 678 -32.86 38.49 30.21
CA ARG A 678 -33.52 39.40 29.26
C ARG A 678 -34.22 40.56 29.94
N SER A 679 -34.76 40.37 31.13
CA SER A 679 -35.37 41.46 31.90
C SER A 679 -34.35 42.47 32.40
N ILE A 680 -33.10 42.05 32.65
CA ILE A 680 -31.96 42.92 33.01
C ILE A 680 -31.35 43.62 31.78
N GLY A 681 -31.85 43.34 30.55
CA GLY A 681 -31.46 44.03 29.35
C GLY A 681 -30.53 43.25 28.40
N ALA A 682 -30.29 41.96 28.62
CA ALA A 682 -29.52 41.14 27.68
C ALA A 682 -30.22 41.06 26.33
N ARG A 683 -29.44 41.26 25.25
CA ARG A 683 -29.95 41.20 23.86
C ARG A 683 -30.19 39.76 23.45
N LYS A 684 -31.03 39.52 22.47
CA LYS A 684 -31.24 38.19 21.87
C LYS A 684 -29.94 37.60 21.37
N ARG A 685 -28.99 38.44 20.91
CA ARG A 685 -27.67 38.02 20.43
C ARG A 685 -26.77 37.53 21.55
N ASP A 686 -26.83 38.19 22.72
CA ASP A 686 -26.03 37.80 23.90
C ASP A 686 -26.47 36.43 24.43
N ILE A 687 -27.77 36.18 24.52
CA ILE A 687 -28.34 34.89 24.89
C ILE A 687 -27.86 33.80 23.89
N ARG A 688 -27.91 34.07 22.59
CA ARG A 688 -27.39 33.12 21.60
C ARG A 688 -25.91 32.85 21.76
N HIS A 689 -25.09 33.87 22.06
CA HIS A 689 -23.65 33.70 22.32
C HIS A 689 -23.37 32.81 23.52
N VAL A 690 -24.13 32.91 24.60
CA VAL A 690 -23.99 32.06 25.80
C VAL A 690 -24.27 30.60 25.47
N PHE A 691 -25.37 30.29 24.73
CA PHE A 691 -25.70 28.92 24.34
C PHE A 691 -24.75 28.36 23.28
N ASN A 692 -24.29 29.17 22.32
CA ASN A 692 -23.27 28.74 21.38
C ASN A 692 -21.93 28.48 22.09
N ALA A 693 -21.56 29.24 23.11
CA ALA A 693 -20.37 28.96 23.91
C ALA A 693 -20.53 27.67 24.74
N GLU A 694 -21.73 27.37 25.22
CA GLU A 694 -22.02 26.10 25.91
C GLU A 694 -21.87 24.92 24.95
N THR A 695 -22.44 24.98 23.76
CA THR A 695 -22.30 23.92 22.73
C THR A 695 -20.87 23.79 22.23
N PHE A 696 -20.12 24.87 22.13
CA PHE A 696 -18.68 24.84 21.79
C PHE A 696 -17.88 24.04 22.82
N ILE A 697 -18.09 24.31 24.10
CA ILE A 697 -17.38 23.59 25.21
C ILE A 697 -17.77 22.12 25.19
N ILE A 698 -19.07 21.81 25.04
CA ILE A 698 -19.56 20.41 24.95
C ILE A 698 -18.90 19.68 23.77
N GLY A 699 -18.85 20.33 22.61
CA GLY A 699 -18.22 19.77 21.40
C GLY A 699 -16.73 19.52 21.56
N LEU A 700 -16.04 20.45 22.21
CA LEU A 700 -14.61 20.29 22.50
C LEU A 700 -14.36 19.12 23.47
N CYS A 701 -15.15 19.04 24.56
CA CYS A 701 -15.08 17.93 25.52
C CYS A 701 -15.44 16.59 24.85
N ALA A 702 -16.49 16.54 24.04
CA ALA A 702 -16.89 15.33 23.32
C ALA A 702 -15.81 14.87 22.34
N GLY A 703 -15.20 15.80 21.61
CA GLY A 703 -14.08 15.52 20.70
C GLY A 703 -12.87 14.95 21.44
N LEU A 704 -12.44 15.58 22.52
CA LEU A 704 -11.30 15.13 23.31
C LEU A 704 -11.53 13.78 23.99
N ILE A 705 -12.74 13.58 24.58
CA ILE A 705 -13.13 12.27 25.15
C ILE A 705 -13.17 11.22 24.05
N GLY A 706 -13.78 11.53 22.90
CA GLY A 706 -13.89 10.63 21.77
C GLY A 706 -12.53 10.15 21.26
N ILE A 707 -11.59 11.06 21.09
CA ILE A 707 -10.22 10.73 20.65
C ILE A 707 -9.48 9.94 21.73
N GLY A 708 -9.58 10.35 23.01
CA GLY A 708 -8.94 9.62 24.10
C GLY A 708 -9.40 8.17 24.18
N VAL A 709 -10.71 7.93 24.06
CA VAL A 709 -11.29 6.58 24.02
C VAL A 709 -10.88 5.84 22.74
N ALA A 710 -10.84 6.52 21.59
CA ALA A 710 -10.41 5.91 20.31
C ALA A 710 -8.96 5.42 20.40
N TYR A 711 -8.02 6.19 20.95
CA TYR A 711 -6.63 5.74 21.16
C TYR A 711 -6.53 4.56 22.13
N LEU A 712 -7.35 4.54 23.20
CA LEU A 712 -7.40 3.39 24.12
C LEU A 712 -7.91 2.13 23.41
N LEU A 713 -8.97 2.25 22.62
CA LEU A 713 -9.53 1.13 21.85
C LEU A 713 -8.58 0.69 20.75
N GLN A 714 -7.89 1.61 20.08
CA GLN A 714 -6.83 1.32 19.12
C GLN A 714 -5.74 0.45 19.74
N GLY A 715 -5.25 0.81 20.93
CA GLY A 715 -4.27 0.00 21.65
C GLY A 715 -4.78 -1.41 21.98
N LEU A 716 -6.05 -1.53 22.41
CA LEU A 716 -6.69 -2.82 22.68
C LEU A 716 -6.86 -3.65 21.39
N ILE A 717 -7.26 -3.03 20.29
CA ILE A 717 -7.40 -3.69 18.98
C ILE A 717 -6.04 -4.23 18.54
N ASN A 718 -4.99 -3.44 18.59
CA ASN A 718 -3.65 -3.89 18.22
C ASN A 718 -3.14 -5.02 19.13
N LEU A 719 -3.42 -4.96 20.45
CA LEU A 719 -3.07 -6.03 21.39
C LEU A 719 -3.73 -7.38 21.04
N ILE A 720 -4.93 -7.34 20.47
CA ILE A 720 -5.67 -8.56 20.08
C ILE A 720 -5.28 -9.01 18.65
N LEU A 721 -5.16 -8.07 17.72
CA LEU A 721 -4.92 -8.40 16.30
C LEU A 721 -3.48 -8.82 16.04
N THR A 722 -2.48 -8.21 16.67
CA THR A 722 -1.07 -8.55 16.44
C THR A 722 -0.77 -10.04 16.60
N PRO A 723 -1.16 -10.72 17.69
CA PRO A 723 -0.89 -12.16 17.83
C PRO A 723 -1.74 -13.05 16.90
N LEU A 724 -2.87 -12.55 16.39
CA LEU A 724 -3.75 -13.30 15.48
C LEU A 724 -3.32 -13.19 14.02
N THR A 725 -2.78 -12.05 13.63
CA THR A 725 -2.45 -11.75 12.22
C THR A 725 -0.95 -11.71 11.96
N GLY A 726 -0.11 -11.66 13.00
CA GLY A 726 1.31 -11.41 12.87
C GLY A 726 1.68 -9.96 12.51
N ILE A 727 0.67 -9.09 12.27
CA ILE A 727 0.87 -7.73 11.78
C ILE A 727 0.77 -6.74 12.92
N ALA A 728 1.82 -5.96 13.14
CA ALA A 728 1.82 -4.92 14.16
C ALA A 728 1.20 -3.62 13.62
N GLY A 729 0.40 -2.93 14.43
CA GLY A 729 -0.05 -1.58 14.11
C GLY A 729 -1.21 -1.47 13.12
N LEU A 730 -2.02 -2.53 12.94
CA LEU A 730 -3.19 -2.55 12.04
C LEU A 730 -4.25 -1.46 12.34
N ALA A 731 -4.27 -0.91 13.54
CA ALA A 731 -5.03 0.28 13.84
C ALA A 731 -4.05 1.41 14.18
N ALA A 732 -4.03 2.46 13.37
CA ALA A 732 -3.15 3.62 13.54
C ALA A 732 -3.90 4.91 13.20
N LEU A 733 -4.23 5.73 14.21
CA LEU A 733 -4.86 7.03 14.00
C LEU A 733 -3.79 8.14 13.96
N PRO A 734 -3.50 8.76 12.81
CA PRO A 734 -2.58 9.87 12.72
C PRO A 734 -3.06 11.08 13.55
N ILE A 735 -2.14 11.77 14.20
CA ILE A 735 -2.45 12.93 15.08
C ILE A 735 -3.19 14.03 14.32
N TRP A 736 -2.86 14.27 13.05
CA TRP A 736 -3.52 15.29 12.24
C TRP A 736 -4.99 14.95 11.94
N GLN A 737 -5.33 13.65 11.73
CA GLN A 737 -6.71 13.20 11.58
C GLN A 737 -7.48 13.36 12.88
N ALA A 738 -6.86 13.04 14.03
CA ALA A 738 -7.43 13.27 15.34
C ALA A 738 -7.77 14.74 15.57
N LEU A 739 -6.89 15.68 15.20
CA LEU A 739 -7.14 17.12 15.27
C LEU A 739 -8.34 17.56 14.41
N ILE A 740 -8.41 17.06 13.17
CA ILE A 740 -9.55 17.32 12.28
C ILE A 740 -10.85 16.83 12.92
N MET A 741 -10.84 15.66 13.57
CA MET A 741 -12.04 15.13 14.23
C MET A 741 -12.50 15.99 15.42
N VAL A 742 -11.59 16.64 16.17
CA VAL A 742 -11.98 17.64 17.19
C VAL A 742 -12.69 18.82 16.51
N CYS A 743 -12.15 19.34 15.43
CA CYS A 743 -12.74 20.45 14.69
C CYS A 743 -14.14 20.09 14.17
N ILE A 744 -14.30 18.88 13.60
CA ILE A 744 -15.60 18.36 13.14
C ILE A 744 -16.58 18.22 14.32
N SER A 745 -16.12 17.70 15.46
CA SER A 745 -16.93 17.61 16.67
C SER A 745 -17.49 18.98 17.09
N VAL A 746 -16.63 19.97 17.17
CA VAL A 746 -17.03 21.34 17.53
C VAL A 746 -17.98 21.93 16.49
N ALA A 747 -17.70 21.74 15.19
CA ALA A 747 -18.57 22.25 14.13
C ALA A 747 -19.99 21.65 14.20
N LEU A 748 -20.08 20.32 14.34
CA LEU A 748 -21.36 19.60 14.43
C LEU A 748 -22.17 19.98 15.67
N THR A 749 -21.50 20.12 16.81
CA THR A 749 -22.18 20.55 18.06
C THR A 749 -22.65 21.99 17.98
N LEU A 750 -21.90 22.88 17.33
CA LEU A 750 -22.36 24.24 17.06
C LEU A 750 -23.57 24.25 16.14
N ILE A 751 -23.56 23.47 15.04
CA ILE A 751 -24.70 23.35 14.12
C ILE A 751 -25.93 22.83 14.86
N SER A 752 -25.77 21.75 15.64
CA SER A 752 -26.82 21.17 16.46
C SER A 752 -27.39 22.16 17.49
N GLY A 753 -26.54 23.02 18.06
CA GLY A 753 -26.92 24.05 19.03
C GLY A 753 -27.61 25.27 18.45
N LEU A 754 -27.57 25.53 17.12
CA LEU A 754 -28.14 26.72 16.51
C LEU A 754 -29.66 26.81 16.71
N ILE A 755 -30.37 25.69 16.59
CA ILE A 755 -31.82 25.63 16.75
C ILE A 755 -32.22 25.92 18.21
N PRO A 756 -31.67 25.20 19.23
CA PRO A 756 -31.92 25.48 20.65
C PRO A 756 -31.53 26.90 21.06
N ALA A 757 -30.38 27.39 20.63
CA ALA A 757 -29.91 28.76 20.93
C ALA A 757 -30.84 29.84 20.37
N SER A 758 -31.37 29.61 19.15
CA SER A 758 -32.34 30.51 18.55
C SER A 758 -33.69 30.47 19.25
N ALA A 759 -34.14 29.30 19.66
CA ALA A 759 -35.37 29.13 20.46
C ALA A 759 -35.23 29.82 21.83
N ALA A 760 -34.09 29.68 22.52
CA ALA A 760 -33.78 30.39 23.74
C ALA A 760 -33.86 31.91 23.60
N ALA A 761 -33.24 32.45 22.54
CA ALA A 761 -33.18 33.87 22.28
C ALA A 761 -34.55 34.49 21.89
N LYS A 762 -35.52 33.72 21.41
CA LYS A 762 -36.84 34.13 21.02
C LYS A 762 -37.87 34.13 22.20
N LYS A 763 -37.55 33.49 23.33
CA LYS A 763 -38.47 33.43 24.51
C LYS A 763 -38.84 34.83 24.99
N ASP A 764 -40.11 35.04 25.24
CA ASP A 764 -40.63 36.30 25.80
C ASP A 764 -40.25 36.36 27.31
N PRO A 765 -39.61 37.44 27.80
CA PRO A 765 -39.24 37.60 29.19
C PRO A 765 -40.42 37.47 30.15
N VAL A 766 -41.58 38.02 29.82
CA VAL A 766 -42.78 38.02 30.68
C VAL A 766 -43.33 36.60 30.82
N ILE A 767 -43.43 35.88 29.70
CA ILE A 767 -43.87 34.49 29.72
C ILE A 767 -42.86 33.58 30.41
N ALA A 768 -41.55 33.82 30.19
CA ALA A 768 -40.48 33.06 30.82
C ALA A 768 -40.41 33.20 32.33
N LEU A 769 -40.77 34.34 32.88
CA LEU A 769 -40.85 34.61 34.33
C LEU A 769 -42.14 34.10 34.97
N ARG A 770 -43.23 33.95 34.20
CA ARG A 770 -44.52 33.41 34.65
C ARG A 770 -44.65 31.88 34.56
N SER A 771 -43.78 31.24 33.82
CA SER A 771 -43.82 29.77 33.74
C SER A 771 -43.39 29.15 35.07
N GLU A 772 -44.29 28.40 35.70
CA GLU A 772 -44.01 27.56 36.83
C GLU A 772 -42.99 26.47 36.52
#